data_8c21f4d01cecc9c989b29cb5488b77c5
#
_entry.id   8c21f4d01cecc9c989b29cb5488b77c5
#
_cell.length_a   1.000
_cell.length_b   1.000
_cell.length_c   1.000
_cell.angle_alpha   90.00
_cell.angle_beta   90.00
_cell.angle_gamma   90.00
#
_symmetry.space_group_name_H-M   'P 1'
#
loop_
_entity.id
_entity.type
_entity.pdbx_description
1 polymer ?
#
loop_
_entity_poly.entity_id
_entity_poly.type
_entity_poly.pdbx_seq_one_letter_code
_entity_poly.pdbx_strand_id
1 'polypeptide(L)'
;MKNIMQKEILAKSYNLRTNQQEQTLVEHIKDLFEVLESILELNLYSDKDVEILKICCALHDLGKINSIMQQKMEINNKISYSCSEEERKKLESDKKSLKKIARHNIFSGAFLKDILEKMNLSEEDKLYIYKSIMLHHGNYEDYMRLSISKVQEEIYEYIEKGILEKEEFNLKDIESYINSILNVDFKFGEDVLDYDYIDKLSESMFIDSDYNNGQIDDSVLNYRKFKYILYKGMLNLIDHSASSRQKGIKFYNDFTDEEIDNMILNEIYKSQGNLEKNNIEFNTIQKRLRELSGRNVLTVAFTGSGKTAADYRKTFKRKFFLVPNKISAESFYRKNIFQNKNDLDTRSSNDYIGLLHGDINLYSENEDNGEHDFVLTLRDIDLSINFCKPCVIATVDQLLLSMFKFPGYEKIFAAVKNASITVDEVHLLEPKMFLILIYFMQFACKYLDVDFHLMTATLPKSYKEQMINKGIIFQEESNENVTDKGEIVFIESNKEEEICEGKDVKVSFIKEKEIKSIVEDALENKQKILIIKNTIDSVNRTYEFLKENLSDKYGGVDIDVLHSRFKFKDKKEKYSKILNGEGDIWISTQSVEISLDLDFNIIISDLATMDSLIQRMGRCNRNNKYEYGNFYILPSEDKIYDNKLKNTTKNILKDILKTNSIFTMGIRKTILDDYYDNSVVKKYFEENFISCDKEIKNIYGINKEIFDGLDLIFNFEPYKNIVDSKKEAAKIFRDVDVSYKIILEEDFYKEDRELQQDSIQVSGFIFNRLYYYGLISKVEGYMVLKSSSKFEYNST
;
A
#
# COMPACT_ATOMS: atom_id res chain seq x y z
N MET A 1 -30.84 42.46 -29.28
CA MET A 1 -29.80 41.43 -29.09
C MET A 1 -30.12 40.71 -27.75
N LYS A 2 -30.52 39.44 -27.81
CA LYS A 2 -30.67 38.65 -26.61
C LYS A 2 -29.24 38.43 -26.06
N ASN A 3 -28.94 38.88 -24.84
CA ASN A 3 -27.74 38.47 -24.14
C ASN A 3 -27.81 36.96 -24.03
N ILE A 4 -27.12 36.26 -24.93
CA ILE A 4 -26.87 34.83 -24.78
C ILE A 4 -25.89 34.72 -23.60
N MET A 5 -26.38 34.21 -22.45
CA MET A 5 -25.51 33.92 -21.32
C MET A 5 -24.55 32.84 -21.81
N GLN A 6 -23.25 33.14 -21.89
CA GLN A 6 -22.23 32.17 -22.28
C GLN A 6 -22.18 31.05 -21.22
N LYS A 7 -21.98 29.80 -21.69
CA LYS A 7 -21.85 28.63 -20.79
C LYS A 7 -20.44 28.57 -20.21
N GLU A 8 -20.35 28.14 -18.94
CA GLU A 8 -19.09 27.83 -18.32
C GLU A 8 -18.53 26.49 -18.84
N ILE A 9 -17.21 26.39 -18.94
CA ILE A 9 -16.52 25.14 -19.25
C ILE A 9 -16.46 24.27 -18.00
N LEU A 10 -17.02 23.07 -18.06
CA LEU A 10 -16.98 22.11 -16.98
C LEU A 10 -15.68 21.31 -16.99
N ALA A 11 -15.06 21.14 -15.83
CA ALA A 11 -13.98 20.19 -15.59
C ALA A 11 -14.50 18.84 -15.08
N LYS A 12 -15.54 18.87 -14.26
CA LYS A 12 -16.15 17.67 -13.67
C LYS A 12 -17.67 17.74 -13.78
N SER A 13 -18.31 16.60 -14.08
CA SER A 13 -19.75 16.44 -13.97
C SER A 13 -20.15 16.13 -12.52
N TYR A 14 -21.44 16.27 -12.20
CA TYR A 14 -21.99 15.86 -10.92
C TYR A 14 -21.70 14.39 -10.62
N ASN A 15 -21.30 14.09 -9.41
CA ASN A 15 -21.03 12.73 -8.94
C ASN A 15 -22.10 12.30 -7.92
N LEU A 16 -22.99 11.41 -8.36
CA LEU A 16 -24.09 10.91 -7.52
C LEU A 16 -23.60 10.13 -6.28
N ARG A 17 -22.47 9.41 -6.41
CA ARG A 17 -21.94 8.57 -5.31
C ARG A 17 -21.39 9.40 -4.15
N THR A 18 -20.75 10.52 -4.47
CA THR A 18 -20.12 11.41 -3.48
C THR A 18 -20.95 12.65 -3.22
N ASN A 19 -22.10 12.80 -3.87
CA ASN A 19 -22.96 13.99 -3.85
C ASN A 19 -22.23 15.32 -4.14
N GLN A 20 -21.21 15.24 -5.01
CA GLN A 20 -20.41 16.39 -5.42
C GLN A 20 -21.03 17.06 -6.65
N GLN A 21 -21.24 18.38 -6.58
CA GLN A 21 -21.78 19.18 -7.66
C GLN A 21 -20.82 19.21 -8.86
N GLU A 22 -21.30 19.66 -10.02
CA GLU A 22 -20.42 19.96 -11.16
C GLU A 22 -19.39 21.02 -10.77
N GLN A 23 -18.26 21.02 -11.48
CA GLN A 23 -17.15 21.94 -11.25
C GLN A 23 -16.69 22.55 -12.56
N THR A 24 -16.52 23.85 -12.58
CA THR A 24 -15.94 24.56 -13.73
C THR A 24 -14.44 24.32 -13.83
N LEU A 25 -13.86 24.55 -15.00
CA LEU A 25 -12.42 24.40 -15.24
C LEU A 25 -11.61 25.38 -14.37
N VAL A 26 -12.08 26.61 -14.19
CA VAL A 26 -11.40 27.61 -13.34
C VAL A 26 -11.41 27.18 -11.86
N GLU A 27 -12.56 26.68 -11.37
CA GLU A 27 -12.65 26.17 -10.00
C GLU A 27 -11.71 24.97 -9.79
N HIS A 28 -11.65 24.05 -10.76
CA HIS A 28 -10.75 22.91 -10.70
C HIS A 28 -9.29 23.34 -10.64
N ILE A 29 -8.86 24.31 -11.48
CA ILE A 29 -7.50 24.83 -11.45
C ILE A 29 -7.22 25.51 -10.08
N LYS A 30 -8.17 26.21 -9.47
CA LYS A 30 -8.02 26.78 -8.13
C LYS A 30 -7.76 25.69 -7.08
N ASP A 31 -8.55 24.62 -7.10
CA ASP A 31 -8.36 23.50 -6.18
C ASP A 31 -6.99 22.84 -6.37
N LEU A 32 -6.50 22.72 -7.61
CA LEU A 32 -5.14 22.23 -7.89
C LEU A 32 -4.06 23.11 -7.25
N PHE A 33 -4.22 24.42 -7.33
CA PHE A 33 -3.26 25.34 -6.74
C PHE A 33 -3.30 25.32 -5.20
N GLU A 34 -4.47 25.17 -4.57
CA GLU A 34 -4.59 24.97 -3.12
C GLU A 34 -3.82 23.70 -2.68
N VAL A 35 -3.96 22.59 -3.41
CA VAL A 35 -3.21 21.36 -3.15
C VAL A 35 -1.72 21.54 -3.40
N LEU A 36 -1.33 22.19 -4.50
CA LEU A 36 0.08 22.47 -4.82
C LEU A 36 0.74 23.30 -3.72
N GLU A 37 0.07 24.35 -3.25
CA GLU A 37 0.60 25.21 -2.16
C GLU A 37 0.87 24.39 -0.90
N SER A 38 -0.06 23.48 -0.51
CA SER A 38 0.15 22.61 0.65
C SER A 38 1.33 21.64 0.49
N ILE A 39 1.66 21.25 -0.76
CA ILE A 39 2.85 20.42 -1.05
C ILE A 39 4.13 21.26 -1.01
N LEU A 40 4.06 22.53 -1.37
CA LEU A 40 5.21 23.45 -1.42
C LEU A 40 5.54 24.12 -0.09
N GLU A 41 4.70 23.95 0.92
CA GLU A 41 4.80 24.64 2.24
C GLU A 41 6.19 24.55 2.90
N LEU A 42 6.90 23.44 2.70
CA LEU A 42 8.20 23.20 3.31
C LEU A 42 9.41 23.54 2.41
N ASN A 43 9.20 24.18 1.27
CA ASN A 43 10.28 24.56 0.32
C ASN A 43 11.23 23.40 -0.06
N LEU A 44 10.69 22.21 -0.25
CA LEU A 44 11.46 21.00 -0.58
C LEU A 44 11.74 20.83 -2.08
N TYR A 45 11.26 21.76 -2.89
CA TYR A 45 11.40 21.77 -4.34
C TYR A 45 12.17 23.01 -4.78
N SER A 46 12.96 22.91 -5.87
CA SER A 46 13.61 24.07 -6.44
C SER A 46 12.57 25.02 -7.06
N ASP A 47 12.93 26.31 -7.15
CA ASP A 47 12.06 27.33 -7.78
C ASP A 47 11.64 26.89 -9.20
N LYS A 48 12.55 26.25 -9.93
CA LYS A 48 12.30 25.71 -11.26
C LYS A 48 11.31 24.56 -11.24
N ASP A 49 11.41 23.62 -10.31
CA ASP A 49 10.43 22.55 -10.15
C ASP A 49 9.03 23.11 -9.84
N VAL A 50 8.99 24.13 -8.98
CA VAL A 50 7.74 24.85 -8.64
C VAL A 50 7.12 25.50 -9.86
N GLU A 51 7.93 26.20 -10.68
CA GLU A 51 7.48 26.83 -11.92
C GLU A 51 6.87 25.79 -12.88
N ILE A 52 7.57 24.70 -13.15
CA ILE A 52 7.10 23.63 -14.04
C ILE A 52 5.78 23.02 -13.50
N LEU A 53 5.70 22.75 -12.21
CA LEU A 53 4.48 22.18 -11.61
C LEU A 53 3.30 23.15 -11.68
N LYS A 54 3.49 24.45 -11.49
CA LYS A 54 2.45 25.47 -11.68
C LYS A 54 1.92 25.47 -13.11
N ILE A 55 2.82 25.41 -14.08
CA ILE A 55 2.44 25.37 -15.50
C ILE A 55 1.64 24.07 -15.78
N CYS A 56 2.12 22.92 -15.30
CA CYS A 56 1.41 21.66 -15.49
C CYS A 56 0.00 21.69 -14.85
N CYS A 57 -0.14 22.21 -13.64
CA CYS A 57 -1.44 22.33 -12.96
C CYS A 57 -2.40 23.27 -13.70
N ALA A 58 -1.90 24.39 -14.22
CA ALA A 58 -2.71 25.36 -14.94
C ALA A 58 -3.25 24.83 -16.29
N LEU A 59 -2.47 23.98 -16.99
CA LEU A 59 -2.69 23.69 -18.41
C LEU A 59 -3.12 22.24 -18.70
N HIS A 60 -3.03 21.29 -17.75
CA HIS A 60 -3.23 19.87 -18.03
C HIS A 60 -4.63 19.53 -18.56
N ASP A 61 -5.64 20.29 -18.16
CA ASP A 61 -7.06 20.05 -18.46
C ASP A 61 -7.64 20.98 -19.56
N LEU A 62 -6.82 21.80 -20.21
CA LEU A 62 -7.29 22.68 -21.30
C LEU A 62 -7.98 21.92 -22.42
N GLY A 63 -7.62 20.67 -22.66
CA GLY A 63 -8.28 19.81 -23.64
C GLY A 63 -9.75 19.49 -23.35
N LYS A 64 -10.26 19.85 -22.17
CA LYS A 64 -11.70 19.82 -21.85
C LYS A 64 -12.47 20.94 -22.54
N ILE A 65 -11.80 21.94 -23.06
CA ILE A 65 -12.38 22.98 -23.92
C ILE A 65 -12.71 22.35 -25.27
N ASN A 66 -13.80 21.59 -25.30
CA ASN A 66 -14.19 20.78 -26.44
C ASN A 66 -15.69 20.48 -26.40
N SER A 67 -16.41 20.77 -27.50
CA SER A 67 -17.86 20.66 -27.59
C SER A 67 -18.39 19.26 -27.22
N ILE A 68 -17.76 18.23 -27.76
CA ILE A 68 -18.22 16.85 -27.54
C ILE A 68 -17.97 16.44 -26.06
N MET A 69 -16.84 16.87 -25.49
CA MET A 69 -16.55 16.60 -24.07
C MET A 69 -17.54 17.31 -23.14
N GLN A 70 -17.84 18.59 -23.44
CA GLN A 70 -18.83 19.35 -22.69
C GLN A 70 -20.22 18.72 -22.84
N GLN A 71 -20.64 18.29 -24.03
CA GLN A 71 -21.89 17.56 -24.22
C GLN A 71 -21.95 16.27 -23.39
N LYS A 72 -20.85 15.50 -23.32
CA LYS A 72 -20.79 14.30 -22.47
C LYS A 72 -20.96 14.63 -20.98
N MET A 73 -20.35 15.72 -20.52
CA MET A 73 -20.49 16.16 -19.13
C MET A 73 -21.92 16.63 -18.82
N GLU A 74 -22.54 17.40 -19.73
CA GLU A 74 -23.93 17.80 -19.63
C GLU A 74 -24.89 16.59 -19.58
N ILE A 75 -24.65 15.57 -20.42
CA ILE A 75 -25.44 14.34 -20.41
C ILE A 75 -25.22 13.58 -19.09
N ASN A 76 -24.00 13.51 -18.57
CA ASN A 76 -23.73 12.90 -17.26
C ASN A 76 -24.50 13.60 -16.14
N ASN A 77 -24.53 14.95 -16.13
CA ASN A 77 -25.30 15.72 -15.18
C ASN A 77 -26.78 15.39 -15.28
N LYS A 78 -27.35 15.35 -16.51
CA LYS A 78 -28.75 14.96 -16.72
C LYS A 78 -29.04 13.53 -16.24
N ILE A 79 -28.16 12.57 -16.48
CA ILE A 79 -28.31 11.20 -15.98
C ILE A 79 -28.34 11.19 -14.45
N SER A 80 -27.49 11.99 -13.82
CA SER A 80 -27.41 12.05 -12.36
C SER A 80 -28.63 12.71 -11.72
N TYR A 81 -29.26 13.65 -12.42
CA TYR A 81 -30.48 14.33 -11.95
C TYR A 81 -31.78 13.70 -12.46
N SER A 82 -31.73 12.68 -13.33
CA SER A 82 -32.93 12.06 -13.90
C SER A 82 -33.68 11.23 -12.89
N CYS A 83 -35.01 11.40 -12.84
CA CYS A 83 -35.89 10.73 -11.89
C CYS A 83 -36.51 9.43 -12.43
N SER A 84 -36.34 9.13 -13.75
CA SER A 84 -36.93 7.94 -14.35
C SER A 84 -35.89 7.03 -15.03
N GLU A 85 -36.11 5.72 -14.92
CA GLU A 85 -35.24 4.72 -15.55
C GLU A 85 -35.28 4.78 -17.09
N GLU A 86 -36.43 5.15 -17.66
CA GLU A 86 -36.56 5.29 -19.12
C GLU A 86 -35.76 6.47 -19.65
N GLU A 87 -35.82 7.62 -18.97
CA GLU A 87 -35.04 8.80 -19.31
C GLU A 87 -33.54 8.52 -19.19
N ARG A 88 -33.13 7.84 -18.12
CA ARG A 88 -31.74 7.43 -17.90
C ARG A 88 -31.22 6.53 -19.04
N LYS A 89 -31.98 5.51 -19.44
CA LYS A 89 -31.62 4.64 -20.56
C LYS A 89 -31.49 5.40 -21.89
N LYS A 90 -32.40 6.38 -22.14
CA LYS A 90 -32.30 7.24 -23.31
C LYS A 90 -31.02 8.06 -23.30
N LEU A 91 -30.72 8.76 -22.21
CA LEU A 91 -29.51 9.59 -22.04
C LEU A 91 -28.23 8.75 -22.15
N GLU A 92 -28.21 7.53 -21.62
CA GLU A 92 -27.08 6.60 -21.81
C GLU A 92 -26.91 6.17 -23.28
N SER A 93 -28.02 6.00 -24.02
CA SER A 93 -27.97 5.76 -25.47
C SER A 93 -27.44 6.97 -26.23
N ASP A 94 -27.91 8.16 -25.88
CA ASP A 94 -27.44 9.42 -26.49
C ASP A 94 -25.94 9.62 -26.24
N LYS A 95 -25.47 9.35 -25.00
CA LYS A 95 -24.04 9.37 -24.66
C LYS A 95 -23.22 8.37 -25.48
N LYS A 96 -23.75 7.15 -25.71
CA LYS A 96 -23.08 6.14 -26.53
C LYS A 96 -23.05 6.49 -28.02
N SER A 97 -24.01 7.30 -28.51
CA SER A 97 -24.05 7.76 -29.89
C SER A 97 -23.03 8.86 -30.18
N LEU A 98 -22.57 9.58 -29.13
CA LEU A 98 -21.50 10.55 -29.28
C LEU A 98 -20.21 9.86 -29.70
N LYS A 99 -19.53 10.42 -30.70
CA LYS A 99 -18.29 9.89 -31.27
C LYS A 99 -17.29 9.55 -30.15
N LYS A 100 -16.63 8.40 -30.25
CA LYS A 100 -15.48 8.09 -29.40
C LYS A 100 -14.40 9.13 -29.67
N ILE A 101 -13.93 9.77 -28.61
CA ILE A 101 -13.03 10.89 -28.71
C ILE A 101 -11.75 10.50 -27.98
N ALA A 102 -10.62 10.98 -28.49
CA ALA A 102 -9.36 10.90 -27.77
C ALA A 102 -9.46 11.54 -26.38
N ARG A 103 -8.58 11.20 -25.51
CA ARG A 103 -8.57 11.70 -24.14
C ARG A 103 -8.16 13.17 -24.12
N HIS A 104 -8.80 13.98 -23.26
CA HIS A 104 -8.55 15.43 -23.15
C HIS A 104 -7.10 15.81 -22.90
N ASN A 105 -6.31 14.93 -22.24
CA ASN A 105 -4.89 15.18 -21.96
C ASN A 105 -4.07 15.41 -23.25
N ILE A 106 -4.39 14.71 -24.36
CA ILE A 106 -3.74 14.92 -25.65
C ILE A 106 -4.11 16.29 -26.23
N PHE A 107 -5.40 16.67 -26.10
CA PHE A 107 -5.84 17.97 -26.55
C PHE A 107 -5.27 19.14 -25.79
N SER A 108 -5.00 18.94 -24.48
CA SER A 108 -4.31 19.95 -23.68
C SER A 108 -2.98 20.32 -24.34
N GLY A 109 -2.28 19.34 -24.94
CA GLY A 109 -1.04 19.57 -25.69
C GLY A 109 -1.17 20.60 -26.81
N ALA A 110 -2.31 20.67 -27.49
CA ALA A 110 -2.53 21.63 -28.60
C ALA A 110 -2.54 23.11 -28.15
N PHE A 111 -2.81 23.38 -26.87
CA PHE A 111 -2.82 24.73 -26.31
C PHE A 111 -1.47 25.21 -25.77
N LEU A 112 -0.49 24.32 -25.67
CA LEU A 112 0.75 24.59 -24.91
C LEU A 112 1.71 25.52 -25.67
N LYS A 113 1.77 25.47 -27.02
CA LYS A 113 2.76 26.22 -27.83
C LYS A 113 2.75 27.70 -27.50
N ASP A 114 1.63 28.39 -27.75
CA ASP A 114 1.51 29.82 -27.59
C ASP A 114 1.77 30.32 -26.15
N ILE A 115 1.49 29.46 -25.17
CA ILE A 115 1.73 29.78 -23.78
C ILE A 115 3.22 29.64 -23.45
N LEU A 116 3.81 28.50 -23.81
CA LEU A 116 5.19 28.17 -23.46
C LEU A 116 6.22 28.99 -24.24
N GLU A 117 5.91 29.44 -25.46
CA GLU A 117 6.78 30.35 -26.22
C GLU A 117 6.88 31.73 -25.60
N LYS A 118 5.87 32.18 -24.84
CA LYS A 118 5.87 33.45 -24.11
C LYS A 118 6.61 33.37 -22.76
N MET A 119 7.00 32.15 -22.36
CA MET A 119 7.70 31.91 -21.10
C MET A 119 9.20 31.70 -21.36
N ASN A 120 10.04 32.11 -20.39
CA ASN A 120 11.48 31.92 -20.48
C ASN A 120 11.88 30.51 -20.01
N LEU A 121 11.52 29.49 -20.80
CA LEU A 121 11.76 28.07 -20.51
C LEU A 121 12.78 27.49 -21.49
N SER A 122 13.65 26.59 -20.98
CA SER A 122 14.51 25.79 -21.85
C SER A 122 13.68 24.77 -22.64
N GLU A 123 14.20 24.30 -23.78
CA GLU A 123 13.52 23.25 -24.58
C GLU A 123 13.31 21.96 -23.76
N GLU A 124 14.24 21.64 -22.86
CA GLU A 124 14.13 20.53 -21.95
C GLU A 124 12.96 20.70 -20.96
N ASP A 125 12.76 21.90 -20.41
CA ASP A 125 11.63 22.19 -19.51
C ASP A 125 10.29 22.09 -20.24
N LYS A 126 10.22 22.64 -21.46
CA LYS A 126 9.05 22.51 -22.32
C LYS A 126 8.71 21.02 -22.56
N LEU A 127 9.73 20.19 -22.82
CA LEU A 127 9.55 18.76 -23.03
C LEU A 127 8.97 18.05 -21.79
N TYR A 128 9.44 18.41 -20.59
CA TYR A 128 8.85 17.88 -19.34
C TYR A 128 7.39 18.26 -19.19
N ILE A 129 7.04 19.52 -19.46
CA ILE A 129 5.66 20.01 -19.39
C ILE A 129 4.77 19.25 -20.39
N TYR A 130 5.17 19.16 -21.66
CA TYR A 130 4.44 18.42 -22.68
C TYR A 130 4.21 16.97 -22.31
N LYS A 131 5.28 16.23 -21.99
CA LYS A 131 5.21 14.81 -21.63
C LYS A 131 4.34 14.59 -20.38
N SER A 132 4.46 15.46 -19.36
CA SER A 132 3.67 15.35 -18.13
C SER A 132 2.19 15.57 -18.40
N ILE A 133 1.82 16.61 -19.16
CA ILE A 133 0.44 16.94 -19.46
C ILE A 133 -0.17 15.89 -20.41
N MET A 134 0.49 15.57 -21.51
CA MET A 134 -0.08 14.67 -22.52
C MET A 134 -0.20 13.22 -22.03
N LEU A 135 0.63 12.79 -21.07
CA LEU A 135 0.63 11.43 -20.56
C LEU A 135 0.00 11.26 -19.17
N HIS A 136 -0.60 12.31 -18.59
CA HIS A 136 -1.08 12.22 -17.20
C HIS A 136 -2.20 11.17 -17.00
N HIS A 137 -3.02 10.89 -18.01
CA HIS A 137 -4.03 9.82 -17.98
C HIS A 137 -3.69 8.60 -18.84
N GLY A 138 -2.55 8.60 -19.53
CA GLY A 138 -2.25 7.63 -20.56
C GLY A 138 -1.37 6.48 -20.12
N ASN A 139 -1.73 5.27 -20.57
CA ASN A 139 -0.75 4.22 -20.76
C ASN A 139 -0.04 4.51 -22.08
N TYR A 140 1.29 4.46 -22.06
CA TYR A 140 2.08 4.63 -23.27
C TYR A 140 1.69 3.63 -24.37
N GLU A 141 1.32 2.42 -24.01
CA GLU A 141 0.88 1.39 -24.96
C GLU A 141 -0.42 1.76 -25.69
N ASP A 142 -1.33 2.50 -25.04
CA ASP A 142 -2.50 3.04 -25.72
C ASP A 142 -2.10 4.03 -26.84
N TYR A 143 -0.97 4.72 -26.69
CA TYR A 143 -0.42 5.64 -27.70
C TYR A 143 0.42 4.91 -28.75
N MET A 144 1.19 3.90 -28.38
CA MET A 144 2.01 3.12 -29.32
C MET A 144 1.20 2.21 -30.23
N ARG A 145 0.01 1.77 -29.80
CA ARG A 145 -0.94 1.04 -30.64
C ARG A 145 -1.60 1.94 -31.69
N LEU A 146 -1.60 3.24 -31.45
CA LEU A 146 -1.98 4.25 -32.43
C LEU A 146 -0.69 4.61 -33.16
N SER A 147 -0.59 4.27 -34.46
CA SER A 147 0.52 4.78 -35.27
C SER A 147 0.59 6.31 -35.14
N ILE A 148 1.79 6.90 -35.21
CA ILE A 148 1.97 8.37 -35.12
C ILE A 148 0.96 9.10 -36.07
N SER A 149 0.81 8.61 -37.31
CA SER A 149 -0.18 9.11 -38.27
C SER A 149 -1.62 9.06 -37.74
N LYS A 150 -1.98 8.08 -36.93
CA LYS A 150 -3.34 7.95 -36.43
C LYS A 150 -3.62 8.89 -35.24
N VAL A 151 -2.63 9.15 -34.40
CA VAL A 151 -2.72 10.18 -33.37
C VAL A 151 -2.84 11.57 -34.00
N GLN A 152 -2.04 11.83 -35.02
CA GLN A 152 -2.14 13.04 -35.84
C GLN A 152 -3.53 13.17 -36.47
N GLU A 153 -4.02 12.13 -37.13
CA GLU A 153 -5.34 12.12 -37.77
C GLU A 153 -6.48 12.32 -36.77
N GLU A 154 -6.41 11.71 -35.58
CA GLU A 154 -7.39 11.93 -34.51
C GLU A 154 -7.32 13.34 -33.95
N ILE A 155 -6.14 13.93 -33.79
CA ILE A 155 -5.99 15.33 -33.38
C ILE A 155 -6.54 16.25 -34.44
N TYR A 156 -6.21 16.06 -35.73
CA TYR A 156 -6.72 16.84 -36.85
C TYR A 156 -8.24 16.79 -36.97
N GLU A 157 -8.80 15.59 -36.99
CA GLU A 157 -10.26 15.39 -37.11
C GLU A 157 -11.03 16.02 -35.96
N TYR A 158 -10.41 16.04 -34.81
CA TYR A 158 -10.99 16.54 -33.57
C TYR A 158 -10.97 18.07 -33.50
N ILE A 159 -9.89 18.68 -33.98
CA ILE A 159 -9.72 20.12 -34.07
C ILE A 159 -10.72 20.72 -35.05
N GLU A 160 -10.85 20.11 -36.24
CA GLU A 160 -11.80 20.61 -37.27
C GLU A 160 -13.26 20.44 -36.84
N LYS A 161 -13.58 19.40 -36.04
CA LYS A 161 -14.99 19.03 -35.77
C LYS A 161 -15.40 19.23 -34.31
N GLY A 162 -14.52 19.56 -33.42
CA GLY A 162 -14.74 19.47 -31.95
C GLY A 162 -14.44 20.72 -31.15
N ILE A 163 -13.94 21.79 -31.76
CA ILE A 163 -13.71 23.04 -31.02
C ILE A 163 -15.01 23.81 -30.85
N LEU A 164 -15.17 24.33 -29.63
CA LEU A 164 -16.30 25.14 -29.25
C LEU A 164 -16.35 26.42 -30.09
N GLU A 165 -17.53 26.75 -30.61
CA GLU A 165 -17.76 28.09 -31.11
C GLU A 165 -17.53 29.09 -29.98
N LYS A 166 -16.57 30.01 -30.17
CA LYS A 166 -16.14 30.99 -29.14
C LYS A 166 -17.30 31.81 -28.57
N GLU A 167 -18.41 31.91 -29.31
CA GLU A 167 -19.58 32.67 -28.89
C GLU A 167 -20.46 31.93 -27.86
N GLU A 168 -20.35 30.60 -27.75
CA GLU A 168 -21.19 29.78 -26.86
C GLU A 168 -20.63 29.66 -25.44
N PHE A 169 -19.29 29.71 -25.28
CA PHE A 169 -18.62 29.45 -24.02
C PHE A 169 -17.81 30.65 -23.50
N ASN A 170 -17.72 30.75 -22.17
CA ASN A 170 -16.96 31.79 -21.46
C ASN A 170 -15.47 31.44 -21.40
N LEU A 171 -14.73 31.67 -22.48
CA LEU A 171 -13.27 31.43 -22.52
C LEU A 171 -12.46 32.54 -21.84
N LYS A 172 -13.04 33.75 -21.68
CA LYS A 172 -12.33 34.92 -21.13
C LYS A 172 -11.96 34.73 -19.67
N ASP A 173 -12.77 34.05 -18.90
CA ASP A 173 -12.47 33.81 -17.47
C ASP A 173 -11.30 32.86 -17.34
N ILE A 174 -11.21 31.85 -18.20
CA ILE A 174 -10.09 30.90 -18.24
C ILE A 174 -8.80 31.63 -18.64
N GLU A 175 -8.84 32.45 -19.73
CA GLU A 175 -7.70 33.26 -20.17
C GLU A 175 -7.22 34.18 -19.04
N SER A 176 -8.14 34.94 -18.44
CA SER A 176 -7.83 35.87 -17.37
C SER A 176 -7.18 35.15 -16.20
N TYR A 177 -7.69 33.98 -15.83
CA TYR A 177 -7.15 33.23 -14.72
C TYR A 177 -5.78 32.66 -15.02
N ILE A 178 -5.58 32.01 -16.17
CA ILE A 178 -4.27 31.50 -16.62
C ILE A 178 -3.24 32.64 -16.67
N ASN A 179 -3.60 33.77 -17.28
CA ASN A 179 -2.71 34.92 -17.38
C ASN A 179 -2.30 35.46 -16.01
N SER A 180 -3.22 35.45 -15.05
CA SER A 180 -2.94 35.92 -13.69
C SER A 180 -1.99 34.99 -12.93
N ILE A 181 -2.10 33.68 -13.09
CA ILE A 181 -1.31 32.70 -12.32
C ILE A 181 0.05 32.40 -12.96
N LEU A 182 0.15 32.46 -14.30
CA LEU A 182 1.40 32.21 -15.04
C LEU A 182 2.15 33.50 -15.43
N ASN A 183 1.54 34.67 -15.20
CA ASN A 183 2.09 35.98 -15.58
C ASN A 183 2.42 36.07 -17.07
N VAL A 184 1.51 35.63 -17.93
CA VAL A 184 1.61 35.65 -19.39
C VAL A 184 0.47 36.47 -19.99
N ASP A 185 0.60 36.87 -21.27
CA ASP A 185 -0.50 37.46 -22.05
C ASP A 185 -0.93 36.46 -23.13
N PHE A 186 -1.72 35.47 -22.70
CA PHE A 186 -2.28 34.43 -23.56
C PHE A 186 -3.73 34.76 -23.92
N LYS A 187 -4.11 34.47 -25.17
CA LYS A 187 -5.51 34.52 -25.65
C LYS A 187 -5.77 33.33 -26.53
N PHE A 188 -6.97 32.72 -26.38
CA PHE A 188 -7.43 31.71 -27.31
C PHE A 188 -7.62 32.32 -28.70
N GLY A 189 -6.66 32.10 -29.57
CA GLY A 189 -6.64 32.63 -30.98
C GLY A 189 -7.22 31.64 -31.99
N GLU A 190 -7.28 32.07 -33.25
CA GLU A 190 -7.63 31.20 -34.39
C GLU A 190 -6.45 30.28 -34.73
N ASP A 191 -5.22 30.70 -34.38
CA ASP A 191 -3.95 30.02 -34.68
C ASP A 191 -3.50 29.03 -33.57
N VAL A 192 -4.33 28.74 -32.57
CA VAL A 192 -4.04 27.79 -31.51
C VAL A 192 -3.69 26.40 -32.06
N LEU A 193 -3.95 26.15 -33.32
CA LEU A 193 -3.90 24.86 -34.00
C LEU A 193 -2.95 24.89 -35.18
N ASP A 194 -1.69 25.18 -34.93
CA ASP A 194 -0.63 25.02 -35.93
C ASP A 194 -0.37 23.52 -36.16
N TYR A 195 -0.76 23.01 -37.29
CA TYR A 195 -0.62 21.61 -37.69
C TYR A 195 0.85 21.14 -37.67
N ASP A 196 1.80 21.93 -38.11
CA ASP A 196 3.22 21.61 -38.11
C ASP A 196 3.75 21.46 -36.67
N TYR A 197 3.14 22.15 -35.73
CA TYR A 197 3.48 22.06 -34.32
C TYR A 197 2.94 20.79 -33.65
N ILE A 198 1.73 20.37 -34.00
CA ILE A 198 1.14 19.11 -33.56
C ILE A 198 1.96 17.94 -34.09
N ASP A 199 2.44 18.00 -35.32
CA ASP A 199 3.33 17.00 -35.90
C ASP A 199 4.65 16.91 -35.13
N LYS A 200 5.28 18.07 -34.88
CA LYS A 200 6.49 18.13 -34.05
C LYS A 200 6.26 17.66 -32.61
N LEU A 201 5.11 17.95 -32.01
CA LEU A 201 4.74 17.45 -30.68
C LEU A 201 4.65 15.91 -30.64
N SER A 202 3.98 15.32 -31.63
CA SER A 202 3.84 13.88 -31.74
C SER A 202 5.21 13.20 -31.90
N GLU A 203 6.10 13.78 -32.72
CA GLU A 203 7.48 13.31 -32.85
C GLU A 203 8.29 13.47 -31.55
N SER A 204 8.19 14.61 -30.85
CA SER A 204 8.91 14.85 -29.61
C SER A 204 8.47 13.97 -28.43
N MET A 205 7.24 13.43 -28.47
CA MET A 205 6.76 12.45 -27.49
C MET A 205 7.50 11.12 -27.59
N PHE A 206 8.01 10.75 -28.74
CA PHE A 206 8.49 9.42 -29.06
C PHE A 206 10.00 9.34 -29.32
N ILE A 207 10.69 10.45 -29.51
CA ILE A 207 12.11 10.47 -29.88
C ILE A 207 12.91 11.27 -28.85
N ASP A 208 13.67 10.57 -28.02
CA ASP A 208 14.85 11.16 -27.37
C ASP A 208 15.97 11.21 -28.43
N SER A 209 15.91 12.20 -29.34
CA SER A 209 16.83 12.34 -30.49
C SER A 209 18.30 12.48 -30.04
N ASP A 210 18.53 13.01 -28.86
CA ASP A 210 19.88 13.25 -28.31
C ASP A 210 20.56 11.97 -27.82
N TYR A 211 19.79 10.97 -27.42
CA TYR A 211 20.33 9.68 -26.96
C TYR A 211 20.90 8.84 -28.12
N ASN A 212 20.22 8.84 -29.26
CA ASN A 212 20.66 8.07 -30.42
C ASN A 212 21.98 8.58 -31.03
N ASN A 213 22.42 9.78 -30.65
CA ASN A 213 23.63 10.41 -31.17
C ASN A 213 24.85 10.23 -30.24
N GLY A 214 24.73 9.52 -29.09
CA GLY A 214 25.86 9.22 -28.20
C GLY A 214 26.45 10.46 -27.50
N GLN A 215 25.69 11.57 -27.38
CA GLN A 215 26.18 12.84 -26.84
C GLN A 215 25.88 13.05 -25.37
N ILE A 216 25.12 12.15 -24.70
CA ILE A 216 24.66 12.34 -23.32
C ILE A 216 25.14 11.18 -22.44
N ASP A 217 25.69 11.50 -21.29
CA ASP A 217 26.06 10.56 -20.22
C ASP A 217 24.80 9.90 -19.61
N ASP A 218 24.88 8.60 -19.27
CA ASP A 218 23.80 7.85 -18.61
C ASP A 218 23.28 8.53 -17.35
N SER A 219 24.13 9.22 -16.59
CA SER A 219 23.71 9.94 -15.38
C SER A 219 22.77 11.10 -15.68
N VAL A 220 23.03 11.85 -16.77
CA VAL A 220 22.19 12.95 -17.24
C VAL A 220 20.87 12.42 -17.76
N LEU A 221 20.91 11.34 -18.54
CA LEU A 221 19.70 10.69 -19.05
C LEU A 221 18.80 10.17 -17.92
N ASN A 222 19.39 9.52 -16.91
CA ASN A 222 18.66 9.03 -15.75
C ASN A 222 18.03 10.18 -14.94
N TYR A 223 18.73 11.31 -14.83
CA TYR A 223 18.18 12.50 -14.19
C TYR A 223 17.00 13.08 -14.97
N ARG A 224 17.07 13.14 -16.31
CA ARG A 224 15.96 13.55 -17.17
C ARG A 224 14.74 12.63 -17.02
N LYS A 225 14.96 11.32 -17.04
CA LYS A 225 13.91 10.31 -16.81
C LYS A 225 13.25 10.47 -15.43
N PHE A 226 14.08 10.72 -14.40
CA PHE A 226 13.58 11.01 -13.06
C PHE A 226 12.72 12.27 -12.99
N LYS A 227 13.17 13.39 -13.62
CA LYS A 227 12.38 14.63 -13.65
C LYS A 227 11.00 14.42 -14.29
N TYR A 228 10.93 13.67 -15.38
CA TYR A 228 9.64 13.30 -15.97
C TYR A 228 8.75 12.50 -15.01
N ILE A 229 9.31 11.48 -14.36
CA ILE A 229 8.58 10.67 -13.36
C ILE A 229 8.05 11.58 -12.23
N LEU A 230 8.88 12.51 -11.76
CA LEU A 230 8.53 13.44 -10.70
C LEU A 230 7.38 14.37 -11.12
N TYR A 231 7.51 15.07 -12.23
CA TYR A 231 6.51 16.05 -12.65
C TYR A 231 5.17 15.42 -13.02
N LYS A 232 5.19 14.33 -13.79
CA LYS A 232 3.97 13.57 -14.10
C LYS A 232 3.34 13.00 -12.82
N GLY A 233 4.16 12.41 -11.95
CA GLY A 233 3.69 11.86 -10.68
C GLY A 233 3.08 12.91 -9.77
N MET A 234 3.72 14.09 -9.66
CA MET A 234 3.20 15.22 -8.88
C MET A 234 1.91 15.78 -9.48
N LEU A 235 1.84 15.94 -10.80
CA LEU A 235 0.61 16.38 -11.46
C LEU A 235 -0.54 15.43 -11.16
N ASN A 236 -0.32 14.11 -11.27
CA ASN A 236 -1.33 13.10 -10.95
C ASN A 236 -1.71 13.09 -9.47
N LEU A 237 -0.76 13.31 -8.57
CA LEU A 237 -1.02 13.40 -7.13
C LEU A 237 -1.91 14.60 -6.83
N ILE A 238 -1.59 15.77 -7.40
CA ILE A 238 -2.31 17.01 -7.22
C ILE A 238 -3.72 16.92 -7.83
N ASP A 239 -3.86 16.46 -9.09
CA ASP A 239 -5.16 16.33 -9.76
C ASP A 239 -6.09 15.37 -9.01
N HIS A 240 -5.61 14.21 -8.61
CA HIS A 240 -6.43 13.26 -7.85
C HIS A 240 -6.85 13.81 -6.50
N SER A 241 -5.96 14.54 -5.81
CA SER A 241 -6.26 15.19 -4.54
C SER A 241 -7.29 16.32 -4.68
N ALA A 242 -7.09 17.22 -5.65
CA ALA A 242 -8.03 18.28 -5.98
C ALA A 242 -9.39 17.73 -6.45
N SER A 243 -9.39 16.61 -7.19
CA SER A 243 -10.60 15.93 -7.66
C SER A 243 -11.45 15.39 -6.52
N SER A 244 -10.87 15.12 -5.35
CA SER A 244 -11.62 14.77 -4.12
C SER A 244 -12.38 15.96 -3.52
N ARG A 245 -12.10 17.18 -4.00
CA ARG A 245 -12.69 18.47 -3.52
C ARG A 245 -12.58 18.68 -2.02
N GLN A 246 -11.52 18.17 -1.42
CA GLN A 246 -11.25 18.30 0.00
C GLN A 246 -10.44 19.55 0.29
N LYS A 247 -10.95 20.42 1.15
CA LYS A 247 -10.20 21.58 1.63
C LYS A 247 -9.34 21.20 2.83
N GLY A 248 -8.21 21.91 3.00
CA GLY A 248 -7.32 21.72 4.13
C GLY A 248 -6.59 20.38 4.15
N ILE A 249 -6.20 19.87 2.98
CA ILE A 249 -5.36 18.66 2.88
C ILE A 249 -3.99 18.97 3.49
N LYS A 250 -3.58 18.16 4.46
CA LYS A 250 -2.24 18.21 5.05
C LYS A 250 -1.37 17.13 4.44
N PHE A 251 -0.30 17.53 3.76
CA PHE A 251 0.70 16.61 3.22
C PHE A 251 1.82 16.31 4.21
N TYR A 252 2.11 17.25 5.10
CA TYR A 252 3.23 17.17 6.01
C TYR A 252 2.80 17.17 7.47
N ASN A 253 3.63 16.55 8.30
CA ASN A 253 3.51 16.59 9.74
C ASN A 253 3.91 17.98 10.24
N ASP A 254 3.04 18.62 11.00
CA ASP A 254 3.27 19.94 11.63
C ASP A 254 3.46 19.84 13.16
N PHE A 255 3.56 18.62 13.72
CA PHE A 255 3.90 18.41 15.11
C PHE A 255 5.41 18.61 15.34
N THR A 256 5.74 19.27 16.43
CA THR A 256 7.12 19.36 16.91
C THR A 256 7.59 18.03 17.49
N ASP A 257 8.90 17.86 17.58
CA ASP A 257 9.50 16.68 18.19
C ASP A 257 9.06 16.50 19.65
N GLU A 258 8.86 17.60 20.39
CA GLU A 258 8.38 17.56 21.78
C GLU A 258 6.91 17.10 21.87
N GLU A 259 6.04 17.56 20.97
CA GLU A 259 4.65 17.09 20.90
C GLU A 259 4.58 15.59 20.62
N ILE A 260 5.37 15.11 19.67
CA ILE A 260 5.47 13.67 19.35
C ILE A 260 6.00 12.88 20.56
N ASP A 261 7.05 13.35 21.23
CA ASP A 261 7.59 12.71 22.44
C ASP A 261 6.52 12.62 23.54
N ASN A 262 5.74 13.68 23.74
CA ASN A 262 4.64 13.67 24.72
C ASN A 262 3.52 12.67 24.35
N MET A 263 3.17 12.55 23.07
CA MET A 263 2.19 11.54 22.61
C MET A 263 2.70 10.12 22.89
N ILE A 264 3.97 9.85 22.60
CA ILE A 264 4.58 8.54 22.83
C ILE A 264 4.62 8.21 24.33
N LEU A 265 5.04 9.15 25.18
CA LEU A 265 5.07 8.94 26.64
C LEU A 265 3.69 8.70 27.22
N ASN A 266 2.65 9.37 26.69
CA ASN A 266 1.28 9.13 27.09
C ASN A 266 0.81 7.71 26.72
N GLU A 267 1.19 7.19 25.54
CA GLU A 267 0.87 5.81 25.15
C GLU A 267 1.61 4.77 26.00
N ILE A 268 2.89 5.00 26.29
CA ILE A 268 3.67 4.13 27.20
C ILE A 268 3.00 4.12 28.58
N TYR A 269 2.60 5.29 29.10
CA TYR A 269 1.91 5.41 30.38
C TYR A 269 0.61 4.59 30.40
N LYS A 270 -0.24 4.73 29.39
CA LYS A 270 -1.49 3.96 29.29
C LYS A 270 -1.26 2.45 29.27
N SER A 271 -0.18 2.00 28.64
CA SER A 271 0.13 0.57 28.51
C SER A 271 0.68 -0.06 29.80
N GLN A 272 1.32 0.73 30.66
CA GLN A 272 1.99 0.24 31.87
C GLN A 272 1.15 0.32 33.17
N GLY A 273 0.00 0.97 33.15
CA GLY A 273 -1.12 0.90 34.12
C GLY A 273 -0.88 1.27 35.60
N ASN A 274 0.36 1.28 36.09
CA ASN A 274 0.68 1.42 37.49
C ASN A 274 1.87 2.34 37.84
N LEU A 275 2.44 3.05 36.85
CA LEU A 275 3.56 3.96 37.09
C LEU A 275 3.07 5.41 37.21
N GLU A 276 3.73 6.21 38.06
CA GLU A 276 3.51 7.65 38.06
C GLU A 276 4.04 8.24 36.74
N LYS A 277 3.26 9.09 36.08
CA LYS A 277 3.56 9.68 34.78
C LYS A 277 4.95 10.35 34.71
N ASN A 278 5.44 10.87 35.85
CA ASN A 278 6.71 11.58 35.95
C ASN A 278 7.95 10.64 35.96
N ASN A 279 7.78 9.32 36.01
CA ASN A 279 8.87 8.34 36.10
C ASN A 279 9.09 7.54 34.80
N ILE A 280 8.44 7.96 33.69
CA ILE A 280 8.57 7.27 32.41
C ILE A 280 9.65 7.98 31.59
N GLU A 281 10.70 7.23 31.24
CA GLU A 281 11.76 7.70 30.36
C GLU A 281 11.82 6.85 29.08
N PHE A 282 12.38 7.45 28.03
CA PHE A 282 12.72 6.73 26.81
C PHE A 282 13.89 5.78 27.04
N ASN A 283 13.79 4.55 26.53
CA ASN A 283 14.88 3.59 26.53
C ASN A 283 16.01 3.99 25.54
N THR A 284 17.12 3.25 25.57
CA THR A 284 18.31 3.53 24.77
C THR A 284 18.01 3.57 23.28
N ILE A 285 17.25 2.59 22.74
CA ILE A 285 16.87 2.54 21.31
C ILE A 285 16.04 3.78 20.95
N GLN A 286 15.08 4.15 21.79
CA GLN A 286 14.20 5.30 21.57
C GLN A 286 14.98 6.63 21.59
N LYS A 287 15.96 6.77 22.49
CA LYS A 287 16.87 7.95 22.54
C LYS A 287 17.73 8.00 21.28
N ARG A 288 18.33 6.88 20.89
CA ARG A 288 19.24 6.78 19.76
C ARG A 288 18.59 7.07 18.41
N LEU A 289 17.36 6.61 18.18
CA LEU A 289 16.67 6.87 16.91
C LEU A 289 16.37 8.35 16.66
N ARG A 290 16.19 9.17 17.69
CA ARG A 290 16.08 10.62 17.55
C ARG A 290 17.36 11.22 16.94
N GLU A 291 18.52 10.77 17.40
CA GLU A 291 19.83 11.25 16.91
C GLU A 291 20.11 10.82 15.47
N LEU A 292 19.51 9.72 15.02
CA LEU A 292 19.66 9.16 13.67
C LEU A 292 18.56 9.62 12.69
N SER A 293 17.88 10.73 13.00
CA SER A 293 16.89 11.30 12.07
C SER A 293 17.54 11.66 10.73
N GLY A 294 16.86 11.34 9.61
CA GLY A 294 17.37 11.55 8.25
C GLY A 294 18.40 10.54 7.77
N ARG A 295 18.74 9.51 8.58
CA ARG A 295 19.64 8.41 8.19
C ARG A 295 18.88 7.11 7.98
N ASN A 296 19.41 6.23 7.14
CA ASN A 296 18.90 4.88 7.04
C ASN A 296 19.34 4.08 8.27
N VAL A 297 18.41 3.37 8.89
CA VAL A 297 18.65 2.60 10.11
C VAL A 297 18.09 1.19 9.95
N LEU A 298 18.81 0.20 10.44
CA LEU A 298 18.32 -1.16 10.65
C LEU A 298 18.37 -1.46 12.14
N THR A 299 17.20 -1.66 12.75
CA THR A 299 17.08 -2.02 14.18
C THR A 299 16.70 -3.50 14.31
N VAL A 300 17.57 -4.25 14.98
CA VAL A 300 17.30 -5.64 15.38
C VAL A 300 17.08 -5.67 16.88
N ALA A 301 15.83 -5.81 17.31
CA ALA A 301 15.47 -5.82 18.73
C ALA A 301 14.20 -6.65 18.96
N PHE A 302 14.05 -7.24 20.12
CA PHE A 302 12.93 -8.15 20.44
C PHE A 302 11.55 -7.50 20.32
N THR A 303 10.54 -8.34 20.16
CA THR A 303 9.14 -7.92 20.23
C THR A 303 8.82 -7.37 21.62
N GLY A 304 8.28 -6.14 21.67
CA GLY A 304 7.98 -5.46 22.93
C GLY A 304 9.10 -4.57 23.46
N SER A 305 10.25 -4.44 22.76
CA SER A 305 11.34 -3.50 23.11
C SER A 305 11.01 -2.03 22.86
N GLY A 306 9.82 -1.73 22.36
CA GLY A 306 9.41 -0.36 22.05
C GLY A 306 9.89 0.17 20.69
N LYS A 307 10.28 -0.70 19.74
CA LYS A 307 10.72 -0.34 18.38
C LYS A 307 9.78 0.64 17.68
N THR A 308 8.47 0.37 17.73
CA THR A 308 7.46 1.21 17.08
C THR A 308 7.43 2.62 17.68
N ALA A 309 7.45 2.72 19.01
CA ALA A 309 7.53 4.02 19.68
C ALA A 309 8.86 4.74 19.37
N ALA A 310 9.95 3.98 19.30
CA ALA A 310 11.26 4.49 18.90
C ALA A 310 11.27 5.05 17.47
N ASP A 311 10.56 4.41 16.54
CA ASP A 311 10.44 4.82 15.15
C ASP A 311 9.77 6.19 14.99
N TYR A 312 8.73 6.49 15.77
CA TYR A 312 8.10 7.82 15.76
C TYR A 312 9.01 8.91 16.34
N ARG A 313 10.05 8.57 17.06
CA ARG A 313 11.05 9.54 17.54
C ARG A 313 12.04 9.99 16.47
N LYS A 314 12.18 9.27 15.34
CA LYS A 314 12.87 9.85 14.17
C LYS A 314 12.05 11.02 13.65
N THR A 315 12.68 12.19 13.54
CA THR A 315 12.03 13.38 12.97
C THR A 315 11.62 13.11 11.52
N PHE A 316 10.38 13.38 11.19
CA PHE A 316 9.87 13.15 9.84
C PHE A 316 8.91 14.27 9.42
N LYS A 317 8.91 14.58 8.14
CA LYS A 317 7.94 15.46 7.49
C LYS A 317 6.76 14.66 6.95
N ARG A 318 7.05 13.52 6.35
CA ARG A 318 6.09 12.50 5.91
C ARG A 318 6.56 11.13 6.36
N LYS A 319 5.63 10.26 6.69
CA LYS A 319 5.96 8.91 7.15
C LYS A 319 5.12 7.84 6.49
N PHE A 320 5.79 6.81 5.98
CA PHE A 320 5.14 5.60 5.50
C PHE A 320 5.56 4.43 6.38
N PHE A 321 4.58 3.87 7.08
CA PHE A 321 4.80 2.72 7.95
C PHE A 321 4.31 1.45 7.24
N LEU A 322 5.25 0.66 6.72
CA LEU A 322 4.97 -0.51 5.92
C LEU A 322 5.01 -1.78 6.75
N VAL A 323 3.96 -2.58 6.65
CA VAL A 323 3.80 -3.84 7.39
C VAL A 323 3.54 -5.01 6.44
N PRO A 324 3.84 -6.26 6.86
CA PRO A 324 3.76 -7.42 5.97
C PRO A 324 2.33 -7.74 5.49
N ASN A 325 1.31 -7.45 6.31
CA ASN A 325 -0.07 -7.86 6.02
C ASN A 325 -1.12 -6.86 6.50
N LYS A 326 -2.37 -7.05 6.03
CA LYS A 326 -3.51 -6.17 6.29
C LYS A 326 -3.88 -6.05 7.78
N ILE A 327 -3.84 -7.16 8.50
CA ILE A 327 -4.23 -7.22 9.92
C ILE A 327 -3.25 -6.41 10.75
N SER A 328 -1.96 -6.52 10.43
CA SER A 328 -0.94 -5.67 11.01
C SER A 328 -1.22 -4.20 10.74
N ALA A 329 -1.54 -3.84 9.51
CA ALA A 329 -1.84 -2.45 9.14
C ALA A 329 -3.02 -1.89 9.96
N GLU A 330 -4.11 -2.65 10.09
CA GLU A 330 -5.28 -2.26 10.89
C GLU A 330 -4.94 -2.13 12.37
N SER A 331 -4.20 -3.09 12.93
CA SER A 331 -3.78 -3.06 14.34
C SER A 331 -2.90 -1.84 14.64
N PHE A 332 -1.94 -1.54 13.75
CA PHE A 332 -1.09 -0.35 13.88
C PHE A 332 -1.87 0.94 13.73
N TYR A 333 -2.83 1.00 12.81
CA TYR A 333 -3.70 2.16 12.64
C TYR A 333 -4.50 2.46 13.90
N ARG A 334 -5.10 1.45 14.52
CA ARG A 334 -5.90 1.59 15.75
C ARG A 334 -5.08 2.08 16.95
N LYS A 335 -3.85 1.60 17.08
CA LYS A 335 -2.93 1.91 18.20
C LYS A 335 -1.97 3.05 17.88
N ASN A 336 -2.23 3.81 16.81
CA ASN A 336 -1.32 4.88 16.41
C ASN A 336 -1.38 6.07 17.36
N ILE A 337 -0.23 6.69 17.60
CA ILE A 337 -0.13 7.87 18.49
C ILE A 337 -1.07 9.02 18.07
N PHE A 338 -1.33 9.16 16.77
CA PHE A 338 -2.26 10.16 16.23
C PHE A 338 -3.75 9.81 16.40
N GLN A 339 -4.12 8.63 16.88
CA GLN A 339 -5.51 8.25 17.16
C GLN A 339 -6.03 8.75 18.52
N ASN A 340 -5.14 9.26 19.37
CA ASN A 340 -5.53 9.74 20.70
C ASN A 340 -6.22 11.11 20.65
N LYS A 341 -7.53 11.12 20.74
CA LYS A 341 -8.37 12.32 20.71
C LYS A 341 -8.07 13.32 21.82
N ASN A 342 -7.50 12.88 22.94
CA ASN A 342 -7.26 13.74 24.11
C ASN A 342 -5.95 14.55 24.00
N ASP A 343 -5.06 14.19 23.10
CA ASP A 343 -3.74 14.81 22.96
C ASP A 343 -3.65 15.77 21.75
N LEU A 344 -4.72 15.81 20.93
CA LEU A 344 -4.71 16.57 19.66
C LEU A 344 -5.45 17.94 19.74
N ASP A 345 -5.85 18.40 20.92
CA ASP A 345 -6.61 19.63 21.13
C ASP A 345 -7.81 19.75 20.16
N THR A 346 -7.71 20.61 19.15
CA THR A 346 -8.75 20.84 18.13
C THR A 346 -8.48 20.09 16.81
N ARG A 347 -7.37 19.36 16.71
CA ARG A 347 -6.95 18.69 15.47
C ARG A 347 -7.63 17.33 15.33
N SER A 348 -8.12 17.01 14.14
CA SER A 348 -8.72 15.70 13.85
C SER A 348 -7.63 14.66 13.61
N SER A 349 -7.65 13.52 14.30
CA SER A 349 -6.71 12.41 14.06
C SER A 349 -6.73 11.94 12.60
N ASN A 350 -7.90 11.96 11.98
CA ASN A 350 -8.08 11.53 10.60
C ASN A 350 -7.36 12.42 9.58
N ASP A 351 -6.97 13.64 9.93
CA ASP A 351 -6.21 14.50 9.02
C ASP A 351 -4.73 14.08 8.92
N TYR A 352 -4.18 13.44 9.95
CA TYR A 352 -2.76 13.09 10.04
C TYR A 352 -2.44 11.66 9.63
N ILE A 353 -3.37 10.72 9.83
CA ILE A 353 -3.09 9.30 9.61
C ILE A 353 -4.03 8.69 8.57
N GLY A 354 -3.45 7.90 7.67
CA GLY A 354 -4.14 7.10 6.66
C GLY A 354 -3.87 5.61 6.83
N LEU A 355 -4.86 4.80 6.49
CA LEU A 355 -4.72 3.35 6.37
C LEU A 355 -4.83 2.95 4.91
N LEU A 356 -3.94 2.08 4.42
CA LEU A 356 -3.93 1.65 3.02
C LEU A 356 -3.58 0.18 2.85
N HIS A 357 -4.55 -0.60 2.39
CA HIS A 357 -4.37 -1.99 1.99
C HIS A 357 -5.44 -2.39 0.95
N GLY A 358 -5.36 -3.59 0.40
CA GLY A 358 -6.20 -4.01 -0.73
C GLY A 358 -7.71 -3.97 -0.50
N ASP A 359 -8.18 -4.03 0.75
CA ASP A 359 -9.62 -4.06 1.10
C ASP A 359 -10.11 -2.78 1.80
N ILE A 360 -9.34 -1.69 1.73
CA ILE A 360 -9.64 -0.44 2.46
C ILE A 360 -11.05 0.10 2.15
N ASN A 361 -11.54 -0.06 0.93
CA ASN A 361 -12.87 0.40 0.51
C ASN A 361 -14.03 -0.28 1.27
N LEU A 362 -13.77 -1.40 1.97
CA LEU A 362 -14.78 -2.10 2.77
C LEU A 362 -15.00 -1.48 4.15
N TYR A 363 -14.19 -0.47 4.53
CA TYR A 363 -14.24 0.21 5.83
C TYR A 363 -15.00 1.55 5.80
N SER A 364 -15.64 1.94 4.69
CA SER A 364 -16.41 3.18 4.62
C SER A 364 -17.67 3.13 5.49
N GLU A 365 -18.11 4.30 6.02
CA GLU A 365 -19.26 4.46 6.94
C GLU A 365 -20.55 3.80 6.46
N ASN A 366 -21.26 3.10 7.39
CA ASN A 366 -22.69 2.78 7.31
C ASN A 366 -23.40 3.41 8.49
N GLU A 367 -24.52 4.05 8.25
CA GLU A 367 -25.30 4.78 9.26
C GLU A 367 -25.99 3.88 10.30
N ASP A 368 -25.99 2.55 10.20
CA ASP A 368 -26.97 1.71 10.90
C ASP A 368 -26.46 0.60 11.83
N ASN A 369 -25.18 0.51 12.20
CA ASN A 369 -24.78 -0.53 13.16
C ASN A 369 -23.83 -0.01 14.25
N GLY A 370 -24.37 0.14 15.43
CA GLY A 370 -23.83 0.81 16.61
C GLY A 370 -22.72 0.10 17.41
N GLU A 371 -21.85 -0.72 16.80
CA GLU A 371 -20.67 -1.25 17.47
C GLU A 371 -19.48 -1.27 16.50
N HIS A 372 -18.73 -0.15 16.42
CA HIS A 372 -17.65 -0.01 15.47
C HIS A 372 -16.30 0.29 16.11
N ASP A 373 -15.33 -0.56 15.81
CA ASP A 373 -13.93 -0.39 16.16
C ASP A 373 -13.31 0.88 15.55
N PHE A 374 -13.50 1.10 14.26
CA PHE A 374 -13.25 2.36 13.56
C PHE A 374 -13.97 2.39 12.21
N VAL A 375 -14.36 3.57 11.78
CA VAL A 375 -15.01 3.82 10.51
C VAL A 375 -14.20 4.87 9.76
N LEU A 376 -13.91 4.61 8.49
CA LEU A 376 -13.23 5.56 7.62
C LEU A 376 -14.25 6.24 6.72
N THR A 377 -14.19 7.57 6.66
CA THR A 377 -14.99 8.31 5.69
C THR A 377 -14.49 8.01 4.27
N LEU A 378 -15.33 8.18 3.27
CA LEU A 378 -14.89 8.10 1.86
C LEU A 378 -13.73 9.04 1.60
N ARG A 379 -13.73 10.22 2.25
CA ARG A 379 -12.61 11.16 2.24
C ARG A 379 -11.31 10.51 2.73
N ASP A 380 -11.33 9.87 3.89
CA ASP A 380 -10.13 9.27 4.48
C ASP A 380 -9.57 8.16 3.61
N ILE A 381 -10.45 7.38 2.98
CA ILE A 381 -10.09 6.34 2.05
C ILE A 381 -9.43 6.93 0.80
N ASP A 382 -10.06 7.95 0.19
CA ASP A 382 -9.53 8.60 -1.02
C ASP A 382 -8.16 9.25 -0.76
N LEU A 383 -8.01 9.98 0.35
CA LEU A 383 -6.74 10.60 0.72
C LEU A 383 -5.67 9.54 1.01
N SER A 384 -6.03 8.41 1.62
CA SER A 384 -5.09 7.31 1.88
C SER A 384 -4.65 6.62 0.59
N ILE A 385 -5.58 6.31 -0.32
CA ILE A 385 -5.29 5.71 -1.65
C ILE A 385 -4.37 6.62 -2.47
N ASN A 386 -4.56 7.93 -2.35
CA ASN A 386 -3.76 8.92 -3.06
C ASN A 386 -2.47 9.31 -2.31
N PHE A 387 -2.18 8.68 -1.18
CA PHE A 387 -1.00 8.99 -0.35
C PHE A 387 -0.97 10.46 0.11
N CYS A 388 -2.12 11.07 0.41
CA CYS A 388 -2.23 12.49 0.71
C CYS A 388 -2.28 12.81 2.22
N LYS A 389 -1.80 11.89 3.07
CA LYS A 389 -1.75 12.12 4.52
C LYS A 389 -0.31 12.15 5.02
N PRO A 390 0.00 12.91 6.09
CA PRO A 390 1.34 13.00 6.66
C PRO A 390 1.93 11.66 7.08
N CYS A 391 1.11 10.79 7.66
CA CYS A 391 1.46 9.44 8.06
C CYS A 391 0.53 8.42 7.38
N VAL A 392 1.09 7.46 6.65
CA VAL A 392 0.32 6.39 6.00
C VAL A 392 0.80 5.04 6.49
N ILE A 393 -0.09 4.28 7.10
CA ILE A 393 0.14 2.88 7.45
C ILE A 393 -0.36 2.04 6.29
N ALA A 394 0.53 1.22 5.71
CA ALA A 394 0.21 0.44 4.54
C ALA A 394 0.83 -0.94 4.56
N THR A 395 0.26 -1.87 3.78
CA THR A 395 1.01 -3.09 3.46
C THR A 395 2.14 -2.77 2.48
N VAL A 396 3.24 -3.52 2.57
CA VAL A 396 4.44 -3.32 1.71
C VAL A 396 4.11 -3.30 0.22
N ASP A 397 3.11 -4.06 -0.21
CA ASP A 397 2.63 -4.09 -1.60
C ASP A 397 2.21 -2.71 -2.11
N GLN A 398 1.56 -1.90 -1.26
CA GLN A 398 0.99 -0.63 -1.71
C GLN A 398 2.07 0.31 -2.26
N LEU A 399 3.29 0.20 -1.77
CA LEU A 399 4.44 0.97 -2.22
C LEU A 399 5.30 0.20 -3.22
N LEU A 400 5.77 -1.01 -2.87
CA LEU A 400 6.79 -1.71 -3.64
C LEU A 400 6.32 -2.22 -5.00
N LEU A 401 5.00 -2.38 -5.21
CA LEU A 401 4.47 -2.69 -6.53
C LEU A 401 4.78 -1.62 -7.59
N SER A 402 5.01 -0.37 -7.18
CA SER A 402 5.38 0.71 -8.10
C SER A 402 6.69 0.43 -8.85
N MET A 403 7.56 -0.41 -8.29
CA MET A 403 8.77 -0.85 -8.97
C MET A 403 8.49 -1.56 -10.30
N PHE A 404 7.35 -2.25 -10.44
CA PHE A 404 6.94 -2.91 -11.69
C PHE A 404 6.30 -1.97 -12.71
N LYS A 405 6.36 -0.66 -12.51
CA LYS A 405 5.89 0.37 -13.46
C LYS A 405 4.51 0.06 -14.05
N PHE A 406 3.52 -0.25 -13.21
CA PHE A 406 2.13 -0.32 -13.65
C PHE A 406 1.57 1.10 -13.89
N PRO A 407 0.50 1.29 -14.66
CA PRO A 407 -0.07 2.60 -14.94
C PRO A 407 -0.32 3.43 -13.68
N GLY A 408 0.29 4.61 -13.57
CA GLY A 408 0.19 5.52 -12.43
C GLY A 408 1.22 5.30 -11.32
N TYR A 409 2.24 4.47 -11.54
CA TYR A 409 3.32 4.24 -10.58
C TYR A 409 4.08 5.53 -10.23
N GLU A 410 4.17 6.48 -11.15
CA GLU A 410 4.87 7.76 -10.98
C GLU A 410 4.27 8.58 -9.82
N LYS A 411 2.95 8.51 -9.65
CA LYS A 411 2.25 9.16 -8.53
C LYS A 411 2.76 8.65 -7.19
N ILE A 412 3.00 7.35 -7.06
CA ILE A 412 3.51 6.74 -5.82
C ILE A 412 4.92 7.25 -5.53
N PHE A 413 5.81 7.29 -6.53
CA PHE A 413 7.16 7.83 -6.36
C PHE A 413 7.15 9.31 -5.96
N ALA A 414 6.30 10.11 -6.60
CA ALA A 414 6.14 11.51 -6.23
C ALA A 414 5.61 11.67 -4.79
N ALA A 415 4.67 10.82 -4.37
CA ALA A 415 4.09 10.86 -3.05
C ALA A 415 5.08 10.54 -1.93
N VAL A 416 6.07 9.68 -2.16
CA VAL A 416 7.07 9.32 -1.14
C VAL A 416 8.32 10.20 -1.15
N LYS A 417 8.42 11.17 -2.05
CA LYS A 417 9.55 12.10 -2.06
C LYS A 417 9.66 12.81 -0.71
N ASN A 418 10.89 12.91 -0.18
CA ASN A 418 11.23 13.50 1.13
C ASN A 418 10.53 12.82 2.33
N ALA A 419 10.16 11.54 2.21
CA ALA A 419 9.52 10.80 3.27
C ALA A 419 10.50 9.96 4.09
N SER A 420 10.11 9.63 5.33
CA SER A 420 10.72 8.57 6.13
C SER A 420 9.88 7.29 5.94
N ILE A 421 10.51 6.21 5.49
CA ILE A 421 9.84 4.93 5.24
C ILE A 421 10.30 3.90 6.25
N THR A 422 9.37 3.41 7.04
CA THR A 422 9.60 2.32 8.00
C THR A 422 9.07 1.02 7.43
N VAL A 423 9.87 -0.05 7.51
CA VAL A 423 9.45 -1.41 7.16
C VAL A 423 9.56 -2.27 8.40
N ASP A 424 8.40 -2.66 8.93
CA ASP A 424 8.35 -3.51 10.14
C ASP A 424 8.41 -4.99 9.77
N GLU A 425 9.03 -5.76 10.64
CA GLU A 425 9.24 -7.21 10.51
C GLU A 425 9.81 -7.59 9.12
N VAL A 426 10.87 -6.90 8.72
CA VAL A 426 11.49 -7.04 7.38
C VAL A 426 11.90 -8.47 7.06
N HIS A 427 12.17 -9.31 8.06
CA HIS A 427 12.51 -10.72 7.89
C HIS A 427 11.34 -11.59 7.38
N LEU A 428 10.09 -11.08 7.45
CA LEU A 428 8.91 -11.77 6.90
C LEU A 428 8.72 -11.55 5.41
N LEU A 429 9.51 -10.67 4.81
CA LEU A 429 9.49 -10.49 3.36
C LEU A 429 10.15 -11.70 2.69
N GLU A 430 9.44 -12.35 1.79
CA GLU A 430 10.00 -13.40 0.96
C GLU A 430 11.20 -12.89 0.15
N PRO A 431 12.14 -13.75 -0.29
CA PRO A 431 13.36 -13.33 -0.97
C PRO A 431 13.14 -12.34 -2.13
N LYS A 432 12.13 -12.54 -2.98
CA LYS A 432 11.81 -11.63 -4.08
C LYS A 432 11.36 -10.25 -3.59
N MET A 433 10.45 -10.23 -2.61
CA MET A 433 9.94 -8.99 -2.01
C MET A 433 11.07 -8.21 -1.35
N PHE A 434 11.97 -8.91 -0.67
CA PHE A 434 13.14 -8.31 -0.02
C PHE A 434 14.13 -7.72 -1.03
N LEU A 435 14.42 -8.41 -2.15
CA LEU A 435 15.25 -7.86 -3.21
C LEU A 435 14.63 -6.60 -3.83
N ILE A 436 13.32 -6.61 -4.10
CA ILE A 436 12.62 -5.42 -4.61
C ILE A 436 12.69 -4.26 -3.60
N LEU A 437 12.62 -4.52 -2.29
CA LEU A 437 12.83 -3.50 -1.26
C LEU A 437 14.26 -2.92 -1.36
N ILE A 438 15.29 -3.75 -1.46
CA ILE A 438 16.68 -3.27 -1.61
C ILE A 438 16.83 -2.38 -2.85
N TYR A 439 16.32 -2.83 -4.00
CA TYR A 439 16.36 -2.06 -5.24
C TYR A 439 15.57 -0.74 -5.14
N PHE A 440 14.42 -0.76 -4.47
CA PHE A 440 13.68 0.46 -4.20
C PHE A 440 14.47 1.42 -3.29
N MET A 441 15.14 0.91 -2.25
CA MET A 441 15.98 1.73 -1.37
C MET A 441 17.10 2.43 -2.14
N GLN A 442 17.81 1.73 -3.03
CA GLN A 442 18.87 2.30 -3.85
C GLN A 442 18.38 3.47 -4.71
N PHE A 443 17.20 3.32 -5.33
CA PHE A 443 16.58 4.37 -6.12
C PHE A 443 16.07 5.52 -5.24
N ALA A 444 15.32 5.20 -4.19
CA ALA A 444 14.61 6.18 -3.38
C ALA A 444 15.56 7.07 -2.56
N CYS A 445 16.64 6.49 -2.00
CA CYS A 445 17.66 7.28 -1.31
C CYS A 445 18.35 8.27 -2.24
N LYS A 446 18.62 7.89 -3.49
CA LYS A 446 19.38 8.71 -4.44
C LYS A 446 18.53 9.80 -5.12
N TYR A 447 17.28 9.49 -5.48
CA TYR A 447 16.44 10.36 -6.31
C TYR A 447 15.22 10.95 -5.58
N LEU A 448 14.67 10.24 -4.58
CA LEU A 448 13.47 10.67 -3.87
C LEU A 448 13.76 11.31 -2.51
N ASP A 449 15.03 11.35 -2.10
CA ASP A 449 15.44 11.92 -0.82
C ASP A 449 14.77 11.28 0.40
N VAL A 450 14.61 9.95 0.33
CA VAL A 450 13.96 9.11 1.34
C VAL A 450 14.98 8.59 2.33
N ASP A 451 14.60 8.52 3.61
CA ASP A 451 15.33 7.74 4.61
C ASP A 451 14.50 6.51 5.04
N PHE A 452 15.20 5.41 5.32
CA PHE A 452 14.59 4.15 5.71
C PHE A 452 14.86 3.79 7.18
N HIS A 453 13.86 3.18 7.80
CA HIS A 453 14.02 2.46 9.04
C HIS A 453 13.51 1.03 8.89
N LEU A 454 14.43 0.08 8.80
CA LEU A 454 14.10 -1.33 8.77
C LEU A 454 14.05 -1.86 10.21
N MET A 455 12.94 -2.49 10.57
CA MET A 455 12.77 -3.04 11.93
C MET A 455 12.53 -4.54 11.85
N THR A 456 13.11 -5.27 12.79
CA THR A 456 12.87 -6.70 12.93
C THR A 456 13.23 -7.19 14.32
N ALA A 457 12.62 -8.29 14.75
CA ALA A 457 13.05 -8.99 15.95
C ALA A 457 14.31 -9.83 15.69
N THR A 458 14.48 -10.29 14.45
CA THR A 458 15.59 -11.16 14.04
C THR A 458 15.90 -10.89 12.58
N LEU A 459 17.17 -10.93 12.19
CA LEU A 459 17.57 -10.81 10.81
C LEU A 459 18.42 -12.01 10.40
N PRO A 460 17.96 -12.85 9.45
CA PRO A 460 18.78 -13.94 8.94
C PRO A 460 20.08 -13.40 8.33
N LYS A 461 21.21 -14.05 8.58
CA LYS A 461 22.52 -13.66 8.01
C LYS A 461 22.47 -13.57 6.49
N SER A 462 21.77 -14.49 5.83
CA SER A 462 21.58 -14.48 4.38
C SER A 462 20.90 -13.19 3.86
N TYR A 463 19.97 -12.61 4.62
CA TYR A 463 19.33 -11.32 4.27
C TYR A 463 20.35 -10.17 4.37
N LYS A 464 21.12 -10.12 5.46
CA LYS A 464 22.19 -9.12 5.63
C LYS A 464 23.26 -9.24 4.55
N GLU A 465 23.67 -10.47 4.22
CA GLU A 465 24.62 -10.75 3.14
C GLU A 465 24.08 -10.29 1.78
N GLN A 466 22.78 -10.48 1.49
CA GLN A 466 22.19 -9.97 0.24
C GLN A 466 22.20 -8.43 0.19
N MET A 467 21.93 -7.74 1.28
CA MET A 467 22.07 -6.28 1.32
C MET A 467 23.50 -5.84 0.99
N ILE A 468 24.50 -6.48 1.59
CA ILE A 468 25.93 -6.20 1.32
C ILE A 468 26.29 -6.52 -0.14
N ASN A 469 25.87 -7.67 -0.68
CA ASN A 469 26.12 -8.09 -2.06
C ASN A 469 25.50 -7.13 -3.08
N LYS A 470 24.42 -6.44 -2.71
CA LYS A 470 23.77 -5.41 -3.52
C LYS A 470 24.30 -3.99 -3.24
N GLY A 471 25.45 -3.88 -2.54
CA GLY A 471 26.13 -2.62 -2.34
C GLY A 471 25.58 -1.75 -1.20
N ILE A 472 24.74 -2.30 -0.32
CA ILE A 472 24.35 -1.61 0.91
C ILE A 472 25.52 -1.67 1.90
N ILE A 473 26.00 -0.54 2.33
CA ILE A 473 27.11 -0.43 3.29
C ILE A 473 26.53 -0.31 4.70
N PHE A 474 26.97 -1.19 5.60
CA PHE A 474 26.65 -1.11 7.02
C PHE A 474 27.70 -0.32 7.77
N GLN A 475 27.27 0.69 8.50
CA GLN A 475 28.12 1.47 9.39
C GLN A 475 27.90 1.02 10.84
N GLU A 476 29.01 0.88 11.58
CA GLU A 476 28.92 0.71 13.02
C GLU A 476 28.51 2.04 13.67
N GLU A 477 27.79 1.93 14.76
CA GLU A 477 27.15 3.04 15.49
C GLU A 477 28.12 4.18 15.91
N SER A 478 29.42 3.88 16.00
CA SER A 478 30.47 4.79 16.47
C SER A 478 30.97 5.83 15.44
N ASN A 479 30.56 5.70 14.16
CA ASN A 479 31.01 6.61 13.09
C ASN A 479 30.08 7.83 12.96
N GLU A 480 30.51 8.97 13.52
CA GLU A 480 29.76 10.26 13.45
C GLU A 480 29.74 10.89 12.04
N ASN A 481 30.55 10.42 11.09
CA ASN A 481 30.77 11.04 9.78
C ASN A 481 29.99 10.39 8.62
N VAL A 482 28.91 9.67 8.88
CA VAL A 482 28.08 9.07 7.82
C VAL A 482 27.28 10.16 7.10
N THR A 483 27.69 10.52 5.91
CA THR A 483 27.06 11.56 5.08
C THR A 483 26.34 10.97 3.85
N ASP A 484 26.59 9.70 3.51
CA ASP A 484 25.99 9.09 2.32
C ASP A 484 24.67 8.40 2.67
N LYS A 485 23.59 8.77 1.96
CA LYS A 485 22.26 8.16 2.10
C LYS A 485 22.20 6.69 1.63
N GLY A 486 23.24 6.16 1.00
CA GLY A 486 23.38 4.75 0.63
C GLY A 486 23.80 3.84 1.80
N GLU A 487 24.15 4.40 2.95
CA GLU A 487 24.66 3.67 4.11
C GLU A 487 23.57 3.44 5.15
N ILE A 488 23.63 2.30 5.84
CA ILE A 488 22.68 1.93 6.92
C ILE A 488 23.40 1.86 8.25
N VAL A 489 22.90 2.59 9.25
CA VAL A 489 23.32 2.44 10.63
C VAL A 489 22.66 1.21 11.25
N PHE A 490 23.46 0.28 11.74
CA PHE A 490 23.00 -0.94 12.38
C PHE A 490 22.90 -0.78 13.90
N ILE A 491 21.71 -0.97 14.44
CA ILE A 491 21.44 -0.99 15.87
C ILE A 491 21.01 -2.39 16.25
N GLU A 492 21.77 -3.01 17.12
CA GLU A 492 21.38 -4.26 17.78
C GLU A 492 21.19 -3.98 19.27
N SER A 493 20.05 -4.39 19.83
CA SER A 493 19.82 -4.21 21.25
C SER A 493 20.81 -5.07 22.05
N ASN A 494 21.43 -4.48 23.09
CA ASN A 494 22.37 -5.16 23.95
C ASN A 494 21.67 -6.25 24.77
N LYS A 495 22.30 -7.44 24.86
CA LYS A 495 21.76 -8.60 25.59
C LYS A 495 21.38 -8.30 27.05
N GLU A 496 22.01 -7.30 27.68
CA GLU A 496 21.79 -6.93 29.10
C GLU A 496 20.55 -6.05 29.29
N GLU A 497 20.15 -5.23 28.30
CA GLU A 497 18.97 -4.37 28.35
C GLU A 497 17.66 -5.10 28.00
N GLU A 498 17.75 -6.29 27.41
CA GLU A 498 16.66 -7.09 26.90
C GLU A 498 16.14 -8.17 27.84
N ILE A 499 16.64 -8.29 29.05
CA ILE A 499 16.09 -9.22 30.04
C ILE A 499 14.68 -8.70 30.43
N CYS A 500 13.74 -8.91 29.57
CA CYS A 500 12.34 -9.00 29.95
C CYS A 500 12.19 -10.31 30.73
N GLU A 501 12.39 -10.26 32.05
CA GLU A 501 12.04 -11.36 32.92
C GLU A 501 10.59 -11.76 32.67
N GLY A 502 10.37 -13.05 32.50
CA GLY A 502 9.07 -13.60 32.19
C GLY A 502 8.82 -13.80 30.71
N LYS A 503 7.64 -14.23 30.36
CA LYS A 503 7.23 -14.71 29.00
C LYS A 503 7.88 -16.06 28.64
N ASP A 504 8.28 -16.84 29.61
CA ASP A 504 8.85 -18.15 29.39
C ASP A 504 7.79 -19.12 28.88
N VAL A 505 8.23 -20.06 28.05
CA VAL A 505 7.33 -21.00 27.38
C VAL A 505 7.90 -22.41 27.53
N LYS A 506 7.12 -23.32 28.10
CA LYS A 506 7.44 -24.74 28.15
C LYS A 506 7.03 -25.41 26.83
N VAL A 507 8.00 -25.94 26.11
CA VAL A 507 7.82 -26.53 24.80
C VAL A 507 7.88 -28.07 24.88
N SER A 508 6.96 -28.73 24.15
CA SER A 508 6.99 -30.19 24.03
C SER A 508 6.33 -30.66 22.70
N PHE A 509 6.76 -31.82 22.20
CA PHE A 509 6.07 -32.51 21.10
C PHE A 509 4.93 -33.35 21.64
N ILE A 510 3.78 -33.33 20.96
CA ILE A 510 2.61 -34.14 21.30
C ILE A 510 2.10 -34.90 20.06
N LYS A 511 1.20 -35.85 20.27
CA LYS A 511 0.46 -36.56 19.20
C LYS A 511 -0.98 -36.03 19.13
N GLU A 512 -1.64 -36.15 18.00
CA GLU A 512 -3.03 -35.69 17.83
C GLU A 512 -4.01 -36.23 18.88
N LYS A 513 -3.83 -37.47 19.29
CA LYS A 513 -4.67 -38.10 20.33
C LYS A 513 -4.59 -37.41 21.70
N GLU A 514 -3.56 -36.64 21.94
CA GLU A 514 -3.34 -35.93 23.22
C GLU A 514 -4.03 -34.57 23.26
N ILE A 515 -4.51 -34.06 22.11
CA ILE A 515 -5.19 -32.74 22.00
C ILE A 515 -6.38 -32.70 22.96
N LYS A 516 -7.23 -33.73 22.96
CA LYS A 516 -8.44 -33.78 23.78
C LYS A 516 -8.12 -33.64 25.27
N SER A 517 -7.18 -34.40 25.78
CA SER A 517 -6.82 -34.37 27.19
C SER A 517 -6.21 -33.02 27.61
N ILE A 518 -5.38 -32.42 26.77
CA ILE A 518 -4.80 -31.09 27.02
C ILE A 518 -5.91 -30.01 27.06
N VAL A 519 -6.88 -30.10 26.14
CA VAL A 519 -8.01 -29.18 26.10
C VAL A 519 -8.90 -29.34 27.34
N GLU A 520 -9.20 -30.59 27.75
CA GLU A 520 -10.01 -30.86 28.93
C GLU A 520 -9.33 -30.32 30.20
N ASP A 521 -8.03 -30.56 30.36
CA ASP A 521 -7.25 -30.06 31.50
C ASP A 521 -7.23 -28.52 31.54
N ALA A 522 -7.13 -27.89 30.36
CA ALA A 522 -7.13 -26.43 30.27
C ALA A 522 -8.50 -25.82 30.64
N LEU A 523 -9.61 -26.43 30.19
CA LEU A 523 -10.96 -26.00 30.54
C LEU A 523 -11.24 -26.13 32.03
N GLU A 524 -10.81 -27.23 32.65
CA GLU A 524 -10.94 -27.40 34.09
C GLU A 524 -10.17 -26.31 34.89
N ASN A 525 -9.05 -25.84 34.35
CA ASN A 525 -8.24 -24.75 34.93
C ASN A 525 -8.62 -23.36 34.45
N LYS A 526 -9.70 -23.20 33.66
CA LYS A 526 -10.17 -21.94 33.07
C LYS A 526 -9.08 -21.22 32.26
N GLN A 527 -8.28 -21.98 31.52
CA GLN A 527 -7.21 -21.47 30.68
C GLN A 527 -7.67 -21.34 29.22
N LYS A 528 -7.24 -20.27 28.54
CA LYS A 528 -7.53 -20.03 27.14
C LYS A 528 -6.56 -20.77 26.23
N ILE A 529 -7.10 -21.33 25.15
CA ILE A 529 -6.36 -22.19 24.23
C ILE A 529 -6.40 -21.62 22.82
N LEU A 530 -5.23 -21.61 22.17
CA LEU A 530 -5.13 -21.34 20.74
C LEU A 530 -4.54 -22.56 20.03
N ILE A 531 -5.25 -23.07 19.03
CA ILE A 531 -4.78 -24.17 18.19
C ILE A 531 -4.47 -23.62 16.81
N ILE A 532 -3.21 -23.73 16.38
CA ILE A 532 -2.75 -23.20 15.08
C ILE A 532 -2.45 -24.38 14.15
N LYS A 533 -3.24 -24.49 13.11
CA LYS A 533 -3.10 -25.51 12.05
C LYS A 533 -2.53 -24.87 10.78
N ASN A 534 -1.74 -25.61 10.01
CA ASN A 534 -1.13 -25.08 8.80
C ASN A 534 -2.11 -24.99 7.61
N THR A 535 -3.23 -25.75 7.64
CA THR A 535 -4.21 -25.76 6.55
C THR A 535 -5.64 -25.55 7.07
N ILE A 536 -6.50 -24.95 6.25
CA ILE A 536 -7.92 -24.75 6.58
C ILE A 536 -8.63 -26.09 6.82
N ASP A 537 -8.34 -27.10 6.01
CA ASP A 537 -8.94 -28.44 6.16
C ASP A 537 -8.55 -29.09 7.51
N SER A 538 -7.34 -28.82 8.01
CA SER A 538 -6.92 -29.26 9.34
C SER A 538 -7.60 -28.46 10.45
N VAL A 539 -7.85 -27.16 10.25
CA VAL A 539 -8.64 -26.33 11.17
C VAL A 539 -10.03 -26.90 11.31
N ASN A 540 -10.74 -27.12 10.19
CA ASN A 540 -12.11 -27.63 10.21
C ASN A 540 -12.21 -29.01 10.85
N ARG A 541 -11.31 -29.95 10.50
CA ARG A 541 -11.27 -31.27 11.14
C ARG A 541 -11.04 -31.20 12.63
N THR A 542 -10.18 -30.30 13.10
CA THR A 542 -9.91 -30.13 14.53
C THR A 542 -11.14 -29.55 15.24
N TYR A 543 -11.82 -28.60 14.61
CA TYR A 543 -13.07 -28.03 15.13
C TYR A 543 -14.17 -29.09 15.28
N GLU A 544 -14.47 -29.84 14.23
CA GLU A 544 -15.46 -30.91 14.27
C GLU A 544 -15.12 -31.94 15.37
N PHE A 545 -13.85 -32.37 15.42
CA PHE A 545 -13.38 -33.31 16.45
C PHE A 545 -13.60 -32.78 17.87
N LEU A 546 -13.27 -31.52 18.15
CA LEU A 546 -13.45 -30.96 19.49
C LEU A 546 -14.92 -30.74 19.82
N LYS A 547 -15.71 -30.26 18.87
CA LYS A 547 -17.15 -30.06 19.02
C LYS A 547 -17.86 -31.36 19.39
N GLU A 548 -17.59 -32.45 18.68
CA GLU A 548 -18.18 -33.78 18.96
C GLU A 548 -17.76 -34.34 20.33
N ASN A 549 -16.51 -34.10 20.75
CA ASN A 549 -15.97 -34.75 21.94
C ASN A 549 -16.14 -33.95 23.25
N LEU A 550 -16.43 -32.63 23.16
CA LEU A 550 -16.56 -31.77 24.33
C LEU A 550 -18.02 -31.41 24.65
N SER A 551 -18.94 -31.52 23.70
CA SER A 551 -20.36 -31.13 23.86
C SER A 551 -21.05 -31.80 25.03
N ASP A 552 -20.78 -33.08 25.29
CA ASP A 552 -21.44 -33.87 26.32
C ASP A 552 -20.96 -33.56 27.76
N LYS A 553 -19.68 -33.15 27.92
CA LYS A 553 -19.06 -32.93 29.21
C LYS A 553 -19.00 -31.45 29.61
N TYR A 554 -18.84 -30.56 28.62
CA TYR A 554 -18.65 -29.14 28.82
C TYR A 554 -19.68 -28.34 28.05
N GLY A 555 -20.98 -28.55 28.32
CA GLY A 555 -22.08 -27.81 27.67
C GLY A 555 -21.92 -26.29 27.91
N GLY A 556 -21.59 -25.54 26.84
CA GLY A 556 -21.40 -24.09 26.89
C GLY A 556 -19.98 -23.59 26.68
N VAL A 557 -19.04 -24.48 26.33
CA VAL A 557 -17.68 -24.06 25.89
C VAL A 557 -17.74 -23.33 24.57
N ASP A 558 -17.18 -22.14 24.51
CA ASP A 558 -17.12 -21.31 23.30
C ASP A 558 -15.90 -21.72 22.45
N ILE A 559 -16.15 -22.45 21.34
CA ILE A 559 -15.12 -22.88 20.39
C ILE A 559 -15.32 -22.06 19.11
N ASP A 560 -14.36 -21.23 18.75
CA ASP A 560 -14.42 -20.41 17.55
C ASP A 560 -13.27 -20.71 16.56
N VAL A 561 -13.50 -20.39 15.29
CA VAL A 561 -12.61 -20.71 14.18
C VAL A 561 -12.25 -19.47 13.40
N LEU A 562 -10.96 -19.33 12.99
CA LEU A 562 -10.49 -18.18 12.22
C LEU A 562 -9.58 -18.58 11.05
N HIS A 563 -10.04 -18.36 9.82
CA HIS A 563 -9.23 -18.58 8.59
C HIS A 563 -9.72 -17.72 7.41
N SER A 564 -9.06 -17.81 6.27
CA SER A 564 -9.30 -16.94 5.11
C SER A 564 -10.61 -17.18 4.35
N ARG A 565 -11.32 -18.33 4.54
CA ARG A 565 -12.54 -18.68 3.81
C ARG A 565 -13.83 -18.14 4.44
N PHE A 566 -13.77 -17.36 5.51
CA PHE A 566 -14.94 -16.64 6.02
C PHE A 566 -15.31 -15.47 5.11
N LYS A 567 -16.59 -15.10 5.09
CA LYS A 567 -17.07 -13.82 4.54
C LYS A 567 -16.30 -12.68 5.22
N PHE A 568 -16.10 -11.59 4.52
CA PHE A 568 -15.32 -10.46 5.08
C PHE A 568 -15.92 -9.95 6.40
N LYS A 569 -17.24 -9.82 6.46
CA LYS A 569 -17.99 -9.40 7.65
C LYS A 569 -17.73 -10.33 8.85
N ASP A 570 -17.95 -11.64 8.65
CA ASP A 570 -17.76 -12.64 9.71
C ASP A 570 -16.32 -12.69 10.21
N LYS A 571 -15.37 -12.55 9.27
CA LYS A 571 -13.94 -12.53 9.60
C LYS A 571 -13.59 -11.32 10.47
N LYS A 572 -14.16 -10.14 10.18
CA LYS A 572 -13.96 -8.92 10.97
C LYS A 572 -14.50 -9.09 12.39
N GLU A 573 -15.70 -9.65 12.53
CA GLU A 573 -16.31 -9.94 13.83
C GLU A 573 -15.47 -10.91 14.66
N LYS A 574 -14.99 -12.01 14.04
CA LYS A 574 -14.12 -12.98 14.70
C LYS A 574 -12.78 -12.38 15.14
N TYR A 575 -12.20 -11.48 14.34
CA TYR A 575 -11.00 -10.73 14.76
C TYR A 575 -11.28 -9.83 15.96
N SER A 576 -12.42 -9.16 16.00
CA SER A 576 -12.80 -8.35 17.16
C SER A 576 -12.94 -9.22 18.42
N LYS A 577 -13.66 -10.34 18.33
CA LYS A 577 -13.83 -11.30 19.44
C LYS A 577 -12.48 -11.79 20.00
N ILE A 578 -11.57 -12.29 19.16
CA ILE A 578 -10.28 -12.81 19.61
C ILE A 578 -9.41 -11.71 20.23
N LEU A 579 -9.44 -10.48 19.70
CA LEU A 579 -8.70 -9.34 20.25
C LEU A 579 -9.25 -8.89 21.60
N ASN A 580 -10.55 -8.95 21.81
CA ASN A 580 -11.20 -8.69 23.09
C ASN A 580 -10.98 -9.82 24.10
N GLY A 581 -10.33 -10.91 23.68
CA GLY A 581 -10.10 -12.07 24.51
C GLY A 581 -11.37 -12.87 24.80
N GLU A 582 -12.35 -12.82 23.95
CA GLU A 582 -13.57 -13.64 24.01
C GLU A 582 -13.28 -15.06 23.48
N GLY A 583 -14.09 -16.03 23.85
CA GLY A 583 -13.91 -17.44 23.49
C GLY A 583 -12.94 -18.21 24.40
N ASP A 584 -13.22 -19.49 24.61
CA ASP A 584 -12.41 -20.41 25.40
C ASP A 584 -11.34 -21.10 24.56
N ILE A 585 -11.73 -21.52 23.36
CA ILE A 585 -10.87 -22.23 22.41
C ILE A 585 -10.94 -21.56 21.05
N TRP A 586 -9.79 -21.16 20.54
CA TRP A 586 -9.64 -20.66 19.19
C TRP A 586 -8.86 -21.64 18.30
N ILE A 587 -9.37 -21.93 17.11
CA ILE A 587 -8.69 -22.76 16.13
C ILE A 587 -8.45 -21.92 14.88
N SER A 588 -7.18 -21.71 14.50
CA SER A 588 -6.85 -20.77 13.42
C SER A 588 -5.78 -21.32 12.49
N THR A 589 -5.67 -20.70 11.31
CA THR A 589 -4.49 -20.82 10.46
C THR A 589 -3.41 -19.82 10.90
N GLN A 590 -2.36 -19.61 10.07
CA GLN A 590 -1.26 -18.67 10.33
C GLN A 590 -1.72 -17.20 10.51
N SER A 591 -2.98 -16.89 10.27
CA SER A 591 -3.52 -15.53 10.36
C SER A 591 -3.36 -14.87 11.74
N VAL A 592 -3.09 -15.65 12.79
CA VAL A 592 -2.87 -15.16 14.16
C VAL A 592 -1.38 -15.01 14.53
N GLU A 593 -0.44 -15.37 13.65
CA GLU A 593 1.00 -15.32 13.93
C GLU A 593 1.52 -13.88 14.02
N ILE A 594 1.03 -12.99 13.18
CA ILE A 594 1.66 -11.69 12.92
C ILE A 594 0.83 -10.57 13.52
N SER A 595 1.49 -9.67 14.25
CA SER A 595 1.02 -8.33 14.69
C SER A 595 -0.29 -8.26 15.47
N LEU A 596 -0.87 -9.38 15.92
CA LEU A 596 -1.99 -9.36 16.84
C LEU A 596 -1.49 -9.38 18.29
N ASP A 597 -2.11 -8.59 19.14
CA ASP A 597 -1.79 -8.52 20.57
C ASP A 597 -2.58 -9.59 21.34
N LEU A 598 -2.24 -10.86 21.08
CA LEU A 598 -2.90 -12.02 21.65
C LEU A 598 -2.08 -12.59 22.82
N ASP A 599 -2.79 -13.05 23.84
CA ASP A 599 -2.21 -13.68 25.02
C ASP A 599 -3.00 -14.93 25.44
N PHE A 600 -2.42 -16.09 25.14
CA PHE A 600 -2.99 -17.39 25.48
C PHE A 600 -2.14 -18.15 26.51
N ASN A 601 -2.78 -18.94 27.36
CA ASN A 601 -2.09 -19.79 28.33
C ASN A 601 -1.45 -21.00 27.67
N ILE A 602 -2.18 -21.56 26.70
CA ILE A 602 -1.81 -22.78 25.98
C ILE A 602 -1.91 -22.54 24.48
N ILE A 603 -0.86 -22.92 23.77
CA ILE A 603 -0.85 -22.96 22.32
C ILE A 603 -0.51 -24.38 21.85
N ILE A 604 -1.33 -24.91 20.96
CA ILE A 604 -1.08 -26.16 20.24
C ILE A 604 -0.82 -25.79 18.78
N SER A 605 0.34 -26.12 18.26
CA SER A 605 0.77 -25.68 16.92
C SER A 605 1.18 -26.85 16.04
N ASP A 606 0.74 -26.88 14.78
CA ASP A 606 1.39 -27.72 13.79
C ASP A 606 2.85 -27.31 13.62
N LEU A 607 3.72 -28.28 13.31
CA LEU A 607 5.14 -28.04 13.00
C LEU A 607 5.25 -27.14 11.77
N ALA A 608 6.04 -26.08 11.93
CA ALA A 608 6.33 -25.07 10.92
C ALA A 608 7.83 -24.79 10.83
N THR A 609 8.24 -23.73 10.13
CA THR A 609 9.61 -23.21 10.19
C THR A 609 9.92 -22.64 11.57
N MET A 610 11.18 -22.50 11.93
CA MET A 610 11.59 -22.08 13.27
C MET A 610 11.10 -20.66 13.60
N ASP A 611 11.21 -19.75 12.64
CA ASP A 611 10.73 -18.38 12.75
C ASP A 611 9.22 -18.32 13.04
N SER A 612 8.41 -19.07 12.27
CA SER A 612 6.96 -19.18 12.52
C SER A 612 6.66 -19.71 13.93
N LEU A 613 7.34 -20.78 14.36
CA LEU A 613 7.12 -21.33 15.71
C LEU A 613 7.47 -20.33 16.82
N ILE A 614 8.58 -19.59 16.66
CA ILE A 614 8.99 -18.56 17.63
C ILE A 614 7.98 -17.41 17.69
N GLN A 615 7.44 -16.99 16.54
CA GLN A 615 6.36 -15.99 16.49
C GLN A 615 5.08 -16.47 17.18
N ARG A 616 4.70 -17.75 16.98
CA ARG A 616 3.57 -18.39 17.68
C ARG A 616 3.83 -18.46 19.19
N MET A 617 5.05 -18.81 19.61
CA MET A 617 5.45 -18.79 21.03
C MET A 617 5.34 -17.38 21.64
N GLY A 618 5.55 -16.33 20.85
CA GLY A 618 5.35 -14.94 21.26
C GLY A 618 3.89 -14.57 21.61
N ARG A 619 2.92 -15.47 21.37
CA ARG A 619 1.50 -15.34 21.76
C ARG A 619 1.16 -16.14 23.01
N CYS A 620 2.13 -16.90 23.52
CA CYS A 620 1.98 -17.75 24.71
C CYS A 620 2.54 -17.03 25.94
N ASN A 621 1.72 -16.83 26.99
CA ASN A 621 2.09 -16.12 28.20
C ASN A 621 2.72 -14.72 27.94
N ARG A 622 2.18 -14.01 26.98
CA ARG A 622 2.72 -12.72 26.50
C ARG A 622 2.74 -11.65 27.58
N ASN A 623 1.73 -11.65 28.46
CA ASN A 623 1.57 -10.68 29.53
C ASN A 623 2.19 -11.16 30.85
N ASN A 624 2.97 -12.22 30.80
CA ASN A 624 3.69 -12.79 31.99
C ASN A 624 2.77 -13.07 33.19
N LYS A 625 1.59 -13.66 32.91
CA LYS A 625 0.61 -14.00 34.00
C LYS A 625 0.95 -15.25 34.74
N TYR A 626 1.77 -16.12 34.16
CA TYR A 626 2.14 -17.43 34.67
C TYR A 626 3.66 -17.56 34.66
N GLU A 627 4.21 -18.44 35.48
CA GLU A 627 5.64 -18.78 35.49
C GLU A 627 6.13 -19.17 34.08
N TYR A 628 5.31 -19.94 33.36
CA TYR A 628 5.51 -20.24 31.95
C TYR A 628 4.16 -20.52 31.27
N GLY A 629 4.10 -20.27 29.94
CA GLY A 629 3.02 -20.73 29.07
C GLY A 629 3.33 -22.13 28.55
N ASN A 630 2.32 -22.88 28.10
CA ASN A 630 2.52 -24.19 27.50
C ASN A 630 2.40 -24.16 25.99
N PHE A 631 3.44 -24.61 25.29
CA PHE A 631 3.48 -24.64 23.81
C PHE A 631 3.69 -26.10 23.34
N TYR A 632 2.69 -26.63 22.67
CA TYR A 632 2.69 -28.00 22.17
C TYR A 632 2.86 -28.03 20.67
N ILE A 633 3.75 -28.90 20.14
CA ILE A 633 4.06 -29.03 18.73
C ILE A 633 3.52 -30.37 18.20
N LEU A 634 2.65 -30.30 17.20
CA LEU A 634 2.13 -31.44 16.47
C LEU A 634 2.96 -31.72 15.23
N PRO A 635 3.28 -32.97 14.91
CA PRO A 635 3.82 -33.34 13.60
C PRO A 635 2.86 -32.92 12.49
N SER A 636 3.41 -32.42 11.38
CA SER A 636 2.60 -32.02 10.23
C SER A 636 3.27 -32.44 8.92
N GLU A 637 2.50 -33.08 8.03
CA GLU A 637 2.94 -33.55 6.71
C GLU A 637 2.47 -32.64 5.55
N ASP A 638 1.86 -31.48 5.90
CA ASP A 638 1.42 -30.48 4.91
C ASP A 638 2.59 -29.95 4.06
N LYS A 639 2.26 -29.34 2.93
CA LYS A 639 3.23 -28.74 2.00
C LYS A 639 3.26 -27.20 2.07
N ILE A 640 2.70 -26.60 3.12
CA ILE A 640 2.69 -25.15 3.29
C ILE A 640 4.12 -24.60 3.49
N TYR A 641 4.89 -25.32 4.29
CA TYR A 641 6.30 -25.00 4.50
C TYR A 641 7.20 -26.03 3.80
N ASP A 642 8.38 -25.57 3.33
CA ASP A 642 9.36 -26.46 2.74
C ASP A 642 9.78 -27.57 3.72
N ASN A 643 9.83 -28.80 3.23
CA ASN A 643 10.11 -29.98 4.06
C ASN A 643 11.53 -29.98 4.61
N LYS A 644 12.53 -29.41 3.90
CA LYS A 644 13.90 -29.31 4.38
C LYS A 644 13.94 -28.38 5.60
N LEU A 645 13.27 -27.24 5.52
CA LEU A 645 13.18 -26.27 6.60
C LEU A 645 12.44 -26.84 7.81
N LYS A 646 11.27 -27.49 7.63
CA LYS A 646 10.52 -28.16 8.71
C LYS A 646 11.34 -29.25 9.38
N ASN A 647 12.04 -30.08 8.62
CA ASN A 647 12.87 -31.14 9.17
C ASN A 647 14.06 -30.58 9.95
N THR A 648 14.70 -29.52 9.48
CA THR A 648 15.76 -28.83 10.22
C THR A 648 15.22 -28.27 11.54
N THR A 649 14.08 -27.58 11.52
CA THR A 649 13.36 -27.12 12.72
C THR A 649 13.14 -28.26 13.73
N LYS A 650 12.57 -29.37 13.24
CA LYS A 650 12.27 -30.56 14.08
C LYS A 650 13.52 -31.13 14.73
N ASN A 651 14.63 -31.21 14.01
CA ASN A 651 15.87 -31.78 14.51
C ASN A 651 16.50 -30.87 15.57
N ILE A 652 16.61 -29.57 15.32
CA ILE A 652 17.12 -28.60 16.30
C ILE A 652 16.29 -28.64 17.58
N LEU A 653 14.94 -28.57 17.47
CA LEU A 653 14.06 -28.63 18.63
C LEU A 653 14.22 -29.93 19.40
N LYS A 654 14.31 -31.09 18.73
CA LYS A 654 14.52 -32.36 19.40
C LYS A 654 15.82 -32.43 20.18
N ASP A 655 16.88 -31.82 19.67
CA ASP A 655 18.18 -31.82 20.35
C ASP A 655 18.14 -30.91 21.59
N ILE A 656 17.55 -29.74 21.48
CA ILE A 656 17.43 -28.80 22.59
C ILE A 656 16.50 -29.34 23.68
N LEU A 657 15.39 -29.97 23.34
CA LEU A 657 14.42 -30.52 24.30
C LEU A 657 14.94 -31.70 25.07
N LYS A 658 16.12 -32.28 24.70
CA LYS A 658 16.81 -33.27 25.55
C LYS A 658 17.40 -32.65 26.85
N THR A 659 17.75 -31.37 26.78
CA THR A 659 18.44 -30.68 27.88
C THR A 659 17.61 -29.58 28.52
N ASN A 660 16.76 -28.92 27.75
CA ASN A 660 15.93 -27.81 28.22
C ASN A 660 14.54 -27.80 27.54
N SER A 661 13.48 -27.73 28.33
CA SER A 661 12.10 -27.62 27.86
C SER A 661 11.50 -26.23 28.06
N ILE A 662 12.14 -25.34 28.80
CA ILE A 662 11.68 -23.97 29.06
C ILE A 662 12.49 -23.02 28.20
N PHE A 663 11.80 -22.33 27.29
CA PHE A 663 12.37 -21.41 26.33
C PHE A 663 12.16 -19.95 26.77
N THR A 664 13.21 -19.38 27.32
CA THR A 664 13.30 -17.95 27.62
C THR A 664 13.44 -17.15 26.29
N MET A 665 13.31 -15.83 26.35
CA MET A 665 13.53 -14.96 25.17
C MET A 665 14.97 -15.14 24.62
N GLY A 666 15.98 -15.22 25.49
CA GLY A 666 17.36 -15.43 25.05
C GLY A 666 17.58 -16.77 24.34
N ILE A 667 16.98 -17.86 24.88
CA ILE A 667 17.04 -19.18 24.25
C ILE A 667 16.38 -19.17 22.88
N ARG A 668 15.20 -18.52 22.73
CA ARG A 668 14.52 -18.41 21.43
C ARG A 668 15.38 -17.70 20.39
N LYS A 669 16.11 -16.63 20.76
CA LYS A 669 17.05 -15.94 19.88
C LYS A 669 18.18 -16.88 19.44
N THR A 670 18.84 -17.54 20.40
CA THR A 670 19.92 -18.48 20.10
C THR A 670 19.47 -19.60 19.16
N ILE A 671 18.29 -20.17 19.41
CA ILE A 671 17.72 -21.22 18.55
C ILE A 671 17.48 -20.71 17.13
N LEU A 672 17.03 -19.48 16.98
CA LEU A 672 16.76 -18.89 15.68
C LEU A 672 18.06 -18.55 14.94
N ASP A 673 19.07 -18.06 15.65
CA ASP A 673 20.40 -17.83 15.12
C ASP A 673 21.03 -19.16 14.62
N ASP A 674 20.97 -20.23 15.45
CA ASP A 674 21.44 -21.56 15.07
C ASP A 674 20.68 -22.14 13.87
N TYR A 675 19.40 -21.91 13.80
CA TYR A 675 18.58 -22.32 12.65
C TYR A 675 19.02 -21.62 11.35
N TYR A 676 19.20 -20.31 11.37
CA TYR A 676 19.65 -19.58 10.21
C TYR A 676 21.13 -19.84 9.86
N ASP A 677 21.95 -20.24 10.84
CA ASP A 677 23.33 -20.66 10.62
C ASP A 677 23.46 -22.10 10.11
N ASN A 678 22.37 -22.87 10.13
CA ASN A 678 22.37 -24.23 9.60
C ASN A 678 22.64 -24.24 8.08
N SER A 679 23.53 -25.10 7.62
CA SER A 679 23.96 -25.18 6.21
C SER A 679 22.82 -25.45 5.21
N VAL A 680 21.81 -26.22 5.62
CA VAL A 680 20.61 -26.51 4.79
C VAL A 680 19.77 -25.27 4.63
N VAL A 681 19.57 -24.49 5.70
CA VAL A 681 18.77 -23.26 5.70
C VAL A 681 19.47 -22.17 4.91
N LYS A 682 20.78 -21.96 5.12
CA LYS A 682 21.61 -21.03 4.35
C LYS A 682 21.51 -21.32 2.85
N LYS A 683 21.78 -22.56 2.47
CA LYS A 683 21.73 -22.97 1.06
C LYS A 683 20.33 -22.75 0.45
N TYR A 684 19.26 -23.01 1.21
CA TYR A 684 17.90 -22.77 0.76
C TYR A 684 17.66 -21.30 0.43
N PHE A 685 18.04 -20.37 1.33
CA PHE A 685 17.88 -18.95 1.09
C PHE A 685 18.77 -18.43 -0.06
N GLU A 686 20.03 -18.87 -0.13
CA GLU A 686 20.95 -18.49 -1.20
C GLU A 686 20.42 -18.89 -2.58
N GLU A 687 19.95 -20.15 -2.74
CA GLU A 687 19.36 -20.64 -3.98
C GLU A 687 18.12 -19.85 -4.37
N ASN A 688 17.26 -19.51 -3.41
CA ASN A 688 16.07 -18.71 -3.66
C ASN A 688 16.41 -17.26 -4.04
N PHE A 689 17.36 -16.62 -3.36
CA PHE A 689 17.78 -15.26 -3.73
C PHE A 689 18.37 -15.22 -5.14
N ILE A 690 19.23 -16.17 -5.51
CA ILE A 690 19.80 -16.26 -6.87
C ILE A 690 18.67 -16.46 -7.90
N SER A 691 17.71 -17.33 -7.62
CA SER A 691 16.58 -17.57 -8.52
C SER A 691 15.72 -16.33 -8.70
N CYS A 692 15.35 -15.65 -7.59
CA CYS A 692 14.55 -14.43 -7.61
C CYS A 692 15.27 -13.29 -8.33
N ASP A 693 16.57 -13.13 -8.10
CA ASP A 693 17.39 -12.11 -8.76
C ASP A 693 17.42 -12.30 -10.28
N LYS A 694 17.57 -13.55 -10.71
CA LYS A 694 17.52 -13.91 -12.14
C LYS A 694 16.13 -13.65 -12.74
N GLU A 695 15.07 -13.94 -12.00
CA GLU A 695 13.70 -13.67 -12.42
C GLU A 695 13.46 -12.16 -12.57
N ILE A 696 13.85 -11.36 -11.58
CA ILE A 696 13.77 -9.89 -11.63
C ILE A 696 14.52 -9.38 -12.86
N LYS A 697 15.77 -9.83 -13.05
CA LYS A 697 16.58 -9.49 -14.23
C LYS A 697 15.84 -9.74 -15.54
N ASN A 698 15.18 -10.88 -15.67
CA ASN A 698 14.41 -11.25 -16.86
C ASN A 698 13.18 -10.36 -17.07
N ILE A 699 12.43 -10.06 -16.00
CA ILE A 699 11.24 -9.20 -16.06
C ILE A 699 11.59 -7.81 -16.60
N TYR A 700 12.74 -7.27 -16.17
CA TYR A 700 13.22 -5.96 -16.59
C TYR A 700 14.10 -5.99 -17.85
N GLY A 701 14.32 -7.16 -18.46
CA GLY A 701 15.14 -7.28 -19.68
C GLY A 701 16.58 -6.78 -19.50
N ILE A 702 17.14 -6.89 -18.28
CA ILE A 702 18.48 -6.40 -17.96
C ILE A 702 19.53 -7.37 -18.50
N ASN A 703 20.47 -6.87 -19.32
CA ASN A 703 21.54 -7.67 -19.90
C ASN A 703 22.86 -7.64 -19.08
N LYS A 704 22.99 -6.69 -18.14
CA LYS A 704 24.17 -6.57 -17.27
C LYS A 704 24.25 -7.75 -16.29
N GLU A 705 25.46 -8.20 -15.97
CA GLU A 705 25.67 -9.26 -14.97
C GLU A 705 25.36 -8.75 -13.56
N ILE A 706 25.87 -7.55 -13.24
CA ILE A 706 25.60 -6.83 -11.99
C ILE A 706 24.68 -5.66 -12.32
N PHE A 707 23.58 -5.52 -11.56
CA PHE A 707 22.60 -4.47 -11.73
C PHE A 707 22.07 -4.00 -10.36
N ASP A 708 21.51 -2.81 -10.34
CA ASP A 708 20.99 -2.13 -9.15
C ASP A 708 19.55 -1.62 -9.33
N GLY A 709 19.02 -0.94 -8.31
CA GLY A 709 17.69 -0.35 -8.35
C GLY A 709 17.52 0.74 -9.41
N LEU A 710 18.60 1.40 -9.82
CA LEU A 710 18.57 2.40 -10.86
C LEU A 710 18.38 1.76 -12.23
N ASP A 711 19.03 0.62 -12.46
CA ASP A 711 18.82 -0.17 -13.68
C ASP A 711 17.35 -0.62 -13.80
N LEU A 712 16.69 -1.00 -12.70
CA LEU A 712 15.26 -1.36 -12.73
C LEU A 712 14.38 -0.18 -13.15
N ILE A 713 14.67 1.02 -12.67
CA ILE A 713 13.85 2.19 -12.94
C ILE A 713 14.15 2.80 -14.30
N PHE A 714 15.42 2.86 -14.73
CA PHE A 714 15.84 3.63 -15.88
C PHE A 714 16.18 2.79 -17.14
N ASN A 715 16.24 1.45 -17.01
CA ASN A 715 16.46 0.57 -18.17
C ASN A 715 15.37 0.69 -19.24
N PHE A 716 14.13 0.95 -18.81
CA PHE A 716 13.01 1.26 -19.70
C PHE A 716 12.74 2.74 -19.74
N GLU A 717 12.16 3.19 -20.86
CA GLU A 717 11.60 4.52 -20.91
C GLU A 717 10.52 4.69 -19.81
N PRO A 718 10.51 5.83 -19.08
CA PRO A 718 9.62 6.00 -17.92
C PRO A 718 8.14 6.01 -18.29
N TYR A 719 7.79 6.28 -19.53
CA TYR A 719 6.42 6.24 -20.04
C TYR A 719 5.95 4.84 -20.47
N LYS A 720 6.86 3.83 -20.50
CA LYS A 720 6.50 2.43 -20.78
C LYS A 720 6.18 1.70 -19.49
N ASN A 721 5.07 0.97 -19.48
CA ASN A 721 4.72 0.10 -18.38
C ASN A 721 5.42 -1.25 -18.56
N ILE A 722 5.88 -1.87 -17.46
CA ILE A 722 6.40 -3.24 -17.48
C ILE A 722 5.24 -4.23 -17.38
N VAL A 723 4.19 -3.84 -16.66
CA VAL A 723 2.95 -4.63 -16.49
C VAL A 723 1.72 -3.75 -16.73
N ASP A 724 0.65 -4.36 -17.19
CA ASP A 724 -0.59 -3.65 -17.59
C ASP A 724 -1.45 -3.21 -16.39
N SER A 725 -1.21 -3.77 -15.20
CA SER A 725 -2.03 -3.48 -14.04
C SER A 725 -1.31 -3.70 -12.71
N LYS A 726 -1.77 -2.97 -11.68
CA LYS A 726 -1.35 -3.19 -10.29
C LYS A 726 -1.60 -4.64 -9.83
N LYS A 727 -2.65 -5.29 -10.36
CA LYS A 727 -2.98 -6.68 -10.05
C LYS A 727 -1.93 -7.65 -10.61
N GLU A 728 -1.45 -7.41 -11.81
CA GLU A 728 -0.38 -8.19 -12.41
C GLU A 728 0.94 -7.99 -11.67
N ALA A 729 1.29 -6.74 -11.33
CA ALA A 729 2.42 -6.43 -10.47
C ALA A 729 2.37 -7.23 -9.15
N ALA A 730 1.20 -7.28 -8.49
CA ALA A 730 1.02 -8.01 -7.25
C ALA A 730 1.21 -9.53 -7.41
N LYS A 731 0.79 -10.10 -8.54
CA LYS A 731 1.01 -11.51 -8.86
C LYS A 731 2.50 -11.83 -8.96
N ILE A 732 3.25 -10.99 -9.67
CA ILE A 732 4.71 -11.17 -9.82
C ILE A 732 5.42 -10.97 -8.49
N PHE A 733 5.05 -9.95 -7.72
CA PHE A 733 5.69 -9.56 -6.47
C PHE A 733 5.59 -10.64 -5.39
N ARG A 734 4.41 -11.23 -5.22
CA ARG A 734 4.16 -12.25 -4.18
C ARG A 734 4.32 -13.69 -4.65
N ASP A 735 4.54 -13.92 -5.92
CA ASP A 735 4.59 -15.25 -6.53
C ASP A 735 3.36 -16.13 -6.17
N VAL A 736 2.20 -15.51 -6.04
CA VAL A 736 0.95 -16.17 -5.70
C VAL A 736 -0.07 -16.02 -6.81
N ASP A 737 -0.94 -17.02 -6.93
CA ASP A 737 -2.09 -16.93 -7.82
C ASP A 737 -3.00 -15.78 -7.39
N VAL A 738 -3.58 -15.13 -8.38
CA VAL A 738 -4.57 -14.08 -8.15
C VAL A 738 -5.71 -14.63 -7.31
N SER A 739 -6.02 -13.95 -6.20
CA SER A 739 -7.22 -14.23 -5.45
C SER A 739 -8.44 -13.58 -6.10
N TYR A 740 -9.56 -14.29 -6.06
CA TYR A 740 -10.83 -13.83 -6.61
C TYR A 740 -11.86 -13.68 -5.51
N LYS A 741 -12.68 -12.65 -5.58
CA LYS A 741 -13.85 -12.49 -4.73
C LYS A 741 -15.03 -13.18 -5.40
N ILE A 742 -15.67 -14.06 -4.67
CA ILE A 742 -16.91 -14.73 -5.09
C ILE A 742 -18.03 -14.41 -4.11
N ILE A 743 -19.25 -14.31 -4.63
CA ILE A 743 -20.45 -14.02 -3.84
C ILE A 743 -21.34 -15.28 -3.91
N LEU A 744 -21.99 -15.59 -2.81
CA LEU A 744 -22.96 -16.68 -2.79
C LEU A 744 -24.23 -16.26 -3.52
N GLU A 745 -24.88 -17.17 -4.23
CA GLU A 745 -26.11 -16.91 -4.96
C GLU A 745 -27.23 -16.38 -4.03
N GLU A 746 -27.28 -16.86 -2.81
CA GLU A 746 -28.22 -16.42 -1.78
C GLU A 746 -28.02 -14.97 -1.33
N ASP A 747 -26.81 -14.46 -1.41
CA ASP A 747 -26.45 -13.10 -1.04
C ASP A 747 -26.59 -12.12 -2.21
N PHE A 748 -26.72 -12.57 -3.44
CA PHE A 748 -26.64 -11.78 -4.67
C PHE A 748 -27.71 -10.68 -4.79
N TYR A 749 -28.81 -10.79 -4.07
CA TYR A 749 -29.94 -9.81 -4.11
C TYR A 749 -29.78 -8.65 -3.14
N LYS A 750 -28.63 -8.53 -2.48
CA LYS A 750 -28.30 -7.43 -1.58
C LYS A 750 -27.75 -6.21 -2.34
N GLU A 751 -27.70 -5.05 -1.71
CA GLU A 751 -27.08 -3.87 -2.29
C GLU A 751 -25.58 -4.09 -2.56
N ASP A 752 -25.04 -3.43 -3.59
CA ASP A 752 -23.65 -3.57 -4.09
C ASP A 752 -22.58 -3.61 -2.99
N ARG A 753 -22.79 -2.87 -1.93
CA ARG A 753 -21.85 -2.74 -0.82
C ARG A 753 -21.93 -3.92 0.15
N GLU A 754 -23.11 -4.37 0.47
CA GLU A 754 -23.33 -5.57 1.28
C GLU A 754 -22.78 -6.79 0.56
N LEU A 755 -22.93 -6.85 -0.78
CA LEU A 755 -22.36 -7.89 -1.62
C LEU A 755 -20.83 -7.99 -1.46
N GLN A 756 -20.12 -6.88 -1.35
CA GLN A 756 -18.68 -6.91 -1.14
C GLN A 756 -18.29 -7.38 0.27
N GLN A 757 -19.06 -7.02 1.29
CA GLN A 757 -18.86 -7.47 2.68
C GLN A 757 -19.18 -8.96 2.84
N ASP A 758 -20.15 -9.47 2.10
CA ASP A 758 -20.52 -10.90 2.06
C ASP A 758 -19.67 -11.72 1.08
N SER A 759 -18.67 -11.11 0.43
CA SER A 759 -17.77 -11.81 -0.48
C SER A 759 -16.80 -12.74 0.24
N ILE A 760 -16.47 -13.86 -0.42
CA ILE A 760 -15.47 -14.82 0.02
C ILE A 760 -14.26 -14.72 -0.91
N GLN A 761 -13.07 -14.68 -0.34
CA GLN A 761 -11.83 -14.64 -1.11
C GLN A 761 -11.33 -16.08 -1.35
N VAL A 762 -11.13 -16.45 -2.61
CA VAL A 762 -10.60 -17.76 -3.01
C VAL A 762 -9.36 -17.62 -3.88
N SER A 763 -8.46 -18.60 -3.83
CA SER A 763 -7.28 -18.65 -4.72
C SER A 763 -7.68 -18.85 -6.17
N GLY A 764 -6.82 -18.46 -7.11
CA GLY A 764 -7.02 -18.68 -8.54
C GLY A 764 -7.22 -20.14 -8.89
N PHE A 765 -6.54 -21.04 -8.20
CA PHE A 765 -6.71 -22.48 -8.38
C PHE A 765 -8.15 -22.93 -8.04
N ILE A 766 -8.68 -22.51 -6.89
CA ILE A 766 -10.08 -22.82 -6.48
C ILE A 766 -11.05 -22.17 -7.45
N PHE A 767 -10.85 -20.90 -7.78
CA PHE A 767 -11.69 -20.15 -8.70
C PHE A 767 -11.78 -20.83 -10.07
N ASN A 768 -10.63 -21.16 -10.67
CA ASN A 768 -10.57 -21.80 -11.97
C ASN A 768 -11.26 -23.18 -11.94
N ARG A 769 -11.10 -23.92 -10.86
CA ARG A 769 -11.78 -25.22 -10.68
C ARG A 769 -13.29 -25.04 -10.60
N LEU A 770 -13.78 -24.10 -9.80
CA LEU A 770 -15.22 -23.81 -9.69
C LEU A 770 -15.80 -23.31 -11.02
N TYR A 771 -15.05 -22.47 -11.73
CA TYR A 771 -15.43 -21.96 -13.05
C TYR A 771 -15.48 -23.09 -14.10
N TYR A 772 -14.47 -23.95 -14.14
CA TYR A 772 -14.41 -25.10 -15.05
C TYR A 772 -15.60 -26.04 -14.87
N TYR A 773 -16.04 -26.31 -13.65
CA TYR A 773 -17.22 -27.12 -13.36
C TYR A 773 -18.54 -26.35 -13.50
N GLY A 774 -18.54 -25.12 -13.97
CA GLY A 774 -19.72 -24.30 -14.16
C GLY A 774 -20.46 -23.92 -12.87
N LEU A 775 -19.78 -23.97 -11.74
CA LEU A 775 -20.32 -23.64 -10.41
C LEU A 775 -20.29 -22.13 -10.14
N ILE A 776 -19.51 -21.37 -10.89
CA ILE A 776 -19.46 -19.89 -10.84
C ILE A 776 -20.00 -19.35 -12.16
N SER A 777 -20.82 -18.30 -12.08
CA SER A 777 -21.28 -17.51 -13.22
C SER A 777 -21.00 -16.02 -13.00
N LYS A 778 -20.79 -15.29 -14.09
CA LYS A 778 -20.68 -13.82 -14.02
C LYS A 778 -22.07 -13.21 -14.17
N VAL A 779 -22.55 -12.55 -13.12
CA VAL A 779 -23.87 -11.88 -13.08
C VAL A 779 -23.64 -10.43 -12.68
N GLU A 780 -24.08 -9.48 -13.49
CA GLU A 780 -23.98 -8.03 -13.24
C GLU A 780 -22.58 -7.52 -12.84
N GLY A 781 -21.53 -8.19 -13.35
CA GLY A 781 -20.14 -7.83 -13.02
C GLY A 781 -19.52 -8.62 -11.87
N TYR A 782 -20.32 -9.32 -11.08
CA TYR A 782 -19.88 -10.14 -9.96
C TYR A 782 -19.69 -11.60 -10.36
N MET A 783 -18.80 -12.31 -9.65
CA MET A 783 -18.63 -13.76 -9.75
C MET A 783 -19.49 -14.44 -8.69
N VAL A 784 -20.55 -15.09 -9.11
CA VAL A 784 -21.56 -15.68 -8.23
C VAL A 784 -21.41 -17.19 -8.19
N LEU A 785 -21.28 -17.74 -6.98
CA LEU A 785 -21.23 -19.18 -6.72
C LEU A 785 -22.66 -19.72 -6.58
N LYS A 786 -23.03 -20.71 -7.41
CA LYS A 786 -24.34 -21.30 -7.41
C LYS A 786 -24.67 -22.07 -6.12
N SER A 787 -25.90 -21.97 -5.62
CA SER A 787 -26.37 -22.62 -4.40
C SER A 787 -26.30 -24.16 -4.48
N SER A 788 -26.28 -24.73 -5.69
CA SER A 788 -26.10 -26.16 -5.90
C SER A 788 -24.66 -26.66 -5.72
N SER A 789 -23.69 -25.75 -5.49
CA SER A 789 -22.28 -26.11 -5.28
C SER A 789 -22.11 -26.70 -3.88
N LYS A 790 -21.38 -27.82 -3.78
CA LYS A 790 -20.92 -28.37 -2.50
C LYS A 790 -19.62 -27.69 -2.04
N PHE A 791 -19.50 -26.38 -2.27
CA PHE A 791 -18.34 -25.62 -1.80
C PHE A 791 -18.53 -25.33 -0.30
N GLU A 792 -17.70 -25.94 0.54
CA GLU A 792 -17.71 -25.70 1.98
C GLU A 792 -17.11 -24.32 2.28
N TYR A 793 -17.96 -23.40 2.67
CA TYR A 793 -17.59 -22.15 3.31
C TYR A 793 -18.19 -22.15 4.71
N ASN A 794 -17.50 -21.56 5.67
CA ASN A 794 -18.01 -21.46 7.01
C ASN A 794 -18.78 -20.14 7.14
N SER A 795 -20.08 -20.25 7.41
CA SER A 795 -21.00 -19.10 7.56
C SER A 795 -21.30 -18.75 9.04
N THR A 796 -20.61 -19.36 10.00
CA THR A 796 -20.89 -19.12 11.44
C THR A 796 -19.61 -18.93 12.23
#